data_470a880100dd8799489201a00a2c0d2c
#
_entry.id   470a880100dd8799489201a00a2c0d2c
#
_cell.length_a   1.000
_cell.length_b   1.000
_cell.length_c   1.000
_cell.angle_alpha   90.00
_cell.angle_beta   90.00
_cell.angle_gamma   90.00
#
_symmetry.space_group_name_H-M   'P 1'
#
loop_
_entity.id
_entity.type
_entity.pdbx_description
1 polymer ?
#
loop_
_entity_poly.entity_id
_entity_poly.type
_entity_poly.pdbx_seq_one_letter_code
_entity_poly.pdbx_strand_id
1 'polypeptide(L)'
;MKLLPPAAYRRLNLVSGCLAILIVVLPLSAFAQTNGAGSTSTNFQKIGMGARASAMGDSFTAVSDDATAMFWNPAGLVLAKGTQFNLTHGEWLLGVTHEFFAFSQNLDNDGAFGGSLGYMGTGSFPGALEIPGVPIESSYGGVGDNISSSDYIGSLAYAQRLGNWIGGSSFFQKSILGIKATAVGQNIVNVGSSGLAFDAGYIYEVSRKTFYLAAVASNIGTQFQGTVVANGVTVVQNYSQPVIFKFGGSYRFTNLLMKKDRNIIAMETDGHIDTGLKFDIGDEYRLAFGRNAVAFRAGYRTGSDLGALAGLTSGVGISHRFDDFEAGLDYAFVPYGVLGETHRISLNVIIGVPLIIPEAYLNVTPAFVLGQQKMDVAIATKSEEPIDKWKMTITDSSGMLVKTLSGKGAPSSRFSWDGKNEAGDLVPQGNYTFNLEVTDTEESVGKSRPRETFAKWVPKRVPYQYTFGVSGDLLFDSGKDVLLQKGYDAIQKTAAAIQLKYPDSLIIIAGHTDDQKLGKGAKFADNQKLSLARAQAVMDYLVKNGVNSQKLSVIGYGDTKPIADNKTPAGRAKNRRVELVVSGVMDASTNEMIDEGLMMMKNKRTREALDRFLKAIEADSRNAKAYHLAGDCYLLLGGKDLAAASYRKALKWNPTDTALKTWLDQYAPAPQPVLSPSNGTAPLAPLPALPNAPANPSGSTSQAPAPSSQASAPPPAVPTQVPAAPGPVPVEAN
;
A
#
# COMPACT_ATOMS: atom_id res chain seq x y z
N MET A 1 22.39 33.01 5.87
CA MET A 1 21.12 33.35 5.19
C MET A 1 20.05 32.50 5.84
N LYS A 2 19.23 33.03 6.76
CA LYS A 2 18.15 32.28 7.45
C LYS A 2 17.04 32.02 6.42
N LEU A 3 16.84 30.78 6.09
CA LEU A 3 15.74 30.33 5.24
C LEU A 3 14.40 30.63 5.94
N LEU A 4 13.51 31.30 5.25
CA LEU A 4 12.15 31.59 5.71
C LEU A 4 11.39 30.28 6.00
N PRO A 5 10.47 30.29 6.96
CA PRO A 5 9.70 29.09 7.30
C PRO A 5 8.82 28.65 6.10
N PRO A 6 8.46 27.36 5.97
CA PRO A 6 7.74 26.81 4.82
C PRO A 6 6.41 27.54 4.48
N ALA A 7 5.74 28.10 5.48
CA ALA A 7 4.52 28.89 5.29
C ALA A 7 4.77 30.24 4.60
N ALA A 8 5.94 30.85 4.79
CA ALA A 8 6.33 32.10 4.11
C ALA A 8 6.69 31.88 2.65
N TYR A 9 7.32 30.72 2.33
CA TYR A 9 7.58 30.31 0.95
C TYR A 9 6.30 30.06 0.16
N ARG A 10 5.28 29.46 0.79
CA ARG A 10 3.95 29.26 0.17
C ARG A 10 3.26 30.58 -0.15
N ARG A 11 3.28 31.56 0.76
CA ARG A 11 2.70 32.89 0.54
C ARG A 11 3.44 33.67 -0.54
N LEU A 12 4.75 33.56 -0.62
CA LEU A 12 5.57 34.22 -1.66
C LEU A 12 5.28 33.65 -3.05
N ASN A 13 5.09 32.31 -3.16
CA ASN A 13 4.71 31.67 -4.41
C ASN A 13 3.27 32.05 -4.86
N LEU A 14 2.35 32.25 -3.93
CA LEU A 14 1.00 32.70 -4.21
C LEU A 14 1.00 34.10 -4.83
N VAL A 15 1.70 35.03 -4.22
CA VAL A 15 1.83 36.43 -4.72
C VAL A 15 2.56 36.46 -6.05
N SER A 16 3.60 35.68 -6.23
CA SER A 16 4.37 35.59 -7.49
C SER A 16 3.55 34.97 -8.62
N GLY A 17 2.72 33.94 -8.33
CA GLY A 17 1.83 33.31 -9.30
C GLY A 17 0.75 34.27 -9.79
N CYS A 18 0.04 34.94 -8.89
CA CYS A 18 -0.97 35.94 -9.24
C CYS A 18 -0.37 37.15 -9.98
N LEU A 19 0.82 37.62 -9.59
CA LEU A 19 1.52 38.71 -10.27
C LEU A 19 1.96 38.34 -11.70
N ALA A 20 2.41 37.11 -11.91
CA ALA A 20 2.81 36.60 -13.23
C ALA A 20 1.61 36.45 -14.17
N ILE A 21 0.42 36.05 -13.67
CA ILE A 21 -0.82 35.99 -14.43
C ILE A 21 -1.26 37.41 -14.79
N LEU A 22 -1.20 38.36 -13.86
CA LEU A 22 -1.58 39.76 -14.09
C LEU A 22 -0.70 40.42 -15.17
N ILE A 23 0.60 40.14 -15.22
CA ILE A 23 1.53 40.71 -16.23
C ILE A 23 1.21 40.17 -17.64
N VAL A 24 0.67 38.97 -17.79
CA VAL A 24 0.32 38.39 -19.10
C VAL A 24 -0.98 38.97 -19.65
N VAL A 25 -1.90 39.41 -18.77
CA VAL A 25 -3.22 39.94 -19.15
C VAL A 25 -3.17 41.45 -19.50
N LEU A 26 -2.24 42.19 -18.93
CA LEU A 26 -2.15 43.66 -19.10
C LEU A 26 -1.80 44.18 -20.51
N PRO A 27 -1.07 43.50 -21.41
CA PRO A 27 -0.72 44.09 -22.72
C PRO A 27 -1.83 44.06 -23.77
N LEU A 28 -2.96 43.42 -23.52
CA LEU A 28 -4.03 43.20 -24.50
C LEU A 28 -5.10 44.28 -24.55
N SER A 29 -5.01 45.31 -23.73
CA SER A 29 -5.92 46.49 -23.74
C SER A 29 -5.86 47.34 -25.03
N ALA A 30 -5.05 46.91 -26.03
CA ALA A 30 -4.93 47.62 -27.30
C ALA A 30 -5.94 47.21 -28.39
N PHE A 31 -6.77 46.19 -28.15
CA PHE A 31 -7.83 45.82 -29.06
C PHE A 31 -9.08 46.68 -28.75
N ALA A 32 -9.17 47.79 -29.44
CA ALA A 32 -10.19 48.82 -29.26
C ALA A 32 -11.59 48.36 -29.70
N GLN A 33 -12.56 48.93 -28.98
CA GLN A 33 -13.98 49.02 -29.31
C GLN A 33 -14.35 48.67 -30.75
N THR A 34 -15.15 47.62 -30.93
CA THR A 34 -15.85 47.39 -32.17
C THR A 34 -17.35 47.62 -31.95
N ASN A 35 -17.94 48.56 -32.70
CA ASN A 35 -19.37 48.85 -32.70
C ASN A 35 -20.14 47.80 -33.52
N GLY A 36 -19.93 46.51 -33.27
CA GLY A 36 -20.45 45.43 -34.07
C GLY A 36 -21.37 44.44 -33.33
N ALA A 37 -21.90 44.82 -32.17
CA ALA A 37 -22.81 43.97 -31.42
C ALA A 37 -24.02 43.55 -32.28
N GLY A 38 -24.23 42.21 -32.41
CA GLY A 38 -25.26 41.63 -33.27
C GLY A 38 -24.89 41.47 -34.75
N SER A 39 -23.66 41.79 -35.16
CA SER A 39 -23.21 41.65 -36.55
C SER A 39 -22.75 40.21 -36.92
N THR A 40 -22.71 39.29 -35.94
CA THR A 40 -22.32 37.90 -36.14
C THR A 40 -23.51 36.96 -36.05
N SER A 41 -23.49 35.83 -36.79
CA SER A 41 -24.44 34.72 -36.66
C SER A 41 -24.02 33.78 -35.53
N THR A 42 -24.84 32.77 -35.25
CA THR A 42 -24.52 31.66 -34.36
C THR A 42 -23.94 32.05 -33.00
N ASN A 43 -24.53 33.11 -32.39
CA ASN A 43 -24.08 33.67 -31.12
C ASN A 43 -24.15 32.71 -29.94
N PHE A 44 -24.86 31.58 -30.08
CA PHE A 44 -24.87 30.49 -29.10
C PHE A 44 -23.46 29.89 -28.86
N GLN A 45 -22.53 30.00 -29.84
CA GLN A 45 -21.13 29.57 -29.70
C GLN A 45 -20.35 30.44 -28.68
N LYS A 46 -20.88 31.57 -28.23
CA LYS A 46 -20.31 32.39 -27.17
C LYS A 46 -20.76 31.98 -25.77
N ILE A 47 -21.75 31.08 -25.68
CA ILE A 47 -22.30 30.61 -24.41
C ILE A 47 -21.43 29.47 -23.90
N GLY A 48 -20.76 29.65 -22.76
CA GLY A 48 -19.87 28.67 -22.17
C GLY A 48 -20.53 27.31 -21.95
N MET A 49 -19.81 26.24 -22.18
CA MET A 49 -20.23 24.85 -22.03
C MET A 49 -19.61 24.20 -20.77
N GLY A 50 -20.43 23.37 -20.10
CA GLY A 50 -19.96 22.64 -18.88
C GLY A 50 -20.20 23.47 -17.60
N ALA A 51 -20.79 22.83 -16.59
CA ALA A 51 -21.07 23.46 -15.31
C ALA A 51 -19.78 23.88 -14.58
N ARG A 52 -18.72 23.09 -14.65
CA ARG A 52 -17.43 23.38 -14.00
C ARG A 52 -16.83 24.68 -14.48
N ALA A 53 -16.73 24.88 -15.79
CA ALA A 53 -16.16 26.08 -16.39
C ALA A 53 -17.04 27.31 -16.12
N SER A 54 -18.36 27.16 -16.26
CA SER A 54 -19.31 28.25 -16.04
C SER A 54 -19.35 28.74 -14.59
N ALA A 55 -19.16 27.81 -13.64
CA ALA A 55 -19.03 28.16 -12.22
C ALA A 55 -17.74 28.94 -11.92
N MET A 56 -16.70 28.80 -12.77
CA MET A 56 -15.43 29.52 -12.69
C MET A 56 -15.43 30.82 -13.54
N GLY A 57 -16.61 31.39 -13.83
CA GLY A 57 -16.73 32.63 -14.61
C GLY A 57 -16.22 32.51 -16.04
N ASP A 58 -16.35 31.33 -16.64
CA ASP A 58 -15.87 31.01 -17.99
C ASP A 58 -14.32 31.11 -18.17
N SER A 59 -13.57 31.35 -17.10
CA SER A 59 -12.09 31.43 -17.08
C SER A 59 -11.44 30.02 -17.14
N PHE A 60 -11.50 29.38 -18.30
CA PHE A 60 -11.20 27.96 -18.43
C PHE A 60 -10.18 27.61 -19.51
N THR A 61 -9.76 28.53 -20.36
CA THR A 61 -8.83 28.29 -21.48
C THR A 61 -7.49 27.70 -21.05
N ALA A 62 -6.94 28.15 -19.90
CA ALA A 62 -5.69 27.62 -19.34
C ALA A 62 -5.91 26.48 -18.29
N VAL A 63 -7.17 26.19 -17.95
CA VAL A 63 -7.54 25.08 -17.05
C VAL A 63 -7.83 23.82 -17.83
N SER A 64 -8.64 23.87 -18.85
CA SER A 64 -9.08 22.86 -19.84
C SER A 64 -8.44 21.47 -19.69
N ASP A 65 -8.75 20.75 -18.59
CA ASP A 65 -8.16 19.47 -18.27
C ASP A 65 -9.21 18.33 -18.18
N ASP A 66 -10.37 18.55 -18.82
CA ASP A 66 -11.47 17.60 -18.95
C ASP A 66 -12.05 17.58 -20.37
N ALA A 67 -13.07 16.74 -20.63
CA ALA A 67 -13.68 16.60 -21.96
C ALA A 67 -14.26 17.90 -22.50
N THR A 68 -14.61 18.89 -21.64
CA THR A 68 -15.11 20.20 -22.09
C THR A 68 -14.03 21.06 -22.76
N ALA A 69 -12.75 20.63 -22.74
CA ALA A 69 -11.68 21.17 -23.56
C ALA A 69 -12.06 21.24 -25.06
N MET A 70 -12.95 20.36 -25.50
CA MET A 70 -13.57 20.42 -26.85
C MET A 70 -14.20 21.79 -27.18
N PHE A 71 -14.69 22.48 -26.17
CA PHE A 71 -15.27 23.81 -26.33
C PHE A 71 -14.27 24.93 -25.99
N TRP A 72 -13.52 24.77 -24.87
CA TRP A 72 -12.74 25.86 -24.30
C TRP A 72 -11.34 26.01 -24.93
N ASN A 73 -10.62 24.92 -25.10
CA ASN A 73 -9.27 24.90 -25.68
C ASN A 73 -8.92 23.48 -26.14
N PRO A 74 -8.90 23.19 -27.44
CA PRO A 74 -8.61 21.84 -27.91
C PRO A 74 -7.23 21.30 -27.49
N ALA A 75 -6.24 22.16 -27.21
CA ALA A 75 -4.95 21.73 -26.68
C ALA A 75 -5.08 21.06 -25.30
N GLY A 76 -6.11 21.41 -24.53
CA GLY A 76 -6.41 20.87 -23.21
C GLY A 76 -6.74 19.38 -23.21
N LEU A 77 -7.14 18.80 -24.34
CA LEU A 77 -7.42 17.36 -24.48
C LEU A 77 -6.23 16.49 -24.04
N VAL A 78 -5.00 16.94 -24.23
CA VAL A 78 -3.79 16.23 -23.76
C VAL A 78 -3.69 16.23 -22.23
N LEU A 79 -4.27 17.22 -21.55
CA LEU A 79 -4.30 17.31 -20.09
C LEU A 79 -5.45 16.49 -19.47
N ALA A 80 -6.48 16.19 -20.25
CA ALA A 80 -7.61 15.36 -19.86
C ALA A 80 -7.13 13.90 -19.70
N LYS A 81 -7.26 13.30 -18.52
CA LYS A 81 -6.73 11.95 -18.22
C LYS A 81 -7.70 10.87 -18.67
N GLY A 82 -7.16 9.79 -19.26
CA GLY A 82 -7.92 8.61 -19.65
C GLY A 82 -8.94 8.88 -20.75
N THR A 83 -10.06 8.15 -20.74
CA THR A 83 -11.23 8.38 -21.58
C THR A 83 -12.26 9.15 -20.77
N GLN A 84 -12.67 10.31 -21.25
CA GLN A 84 -13.64 11.14 -20.53
C GLN A 84 -14.91 11.38 -21.34
N PHE A 85 -16.01 11.42 -20.63
CA PHE A 85 -17.32 11.82 -21.13
C PHE A 85 -17.86 12.93 -20.24
N ASN A 86 -18.44 13.94 -20.88
CA ASN A 86 -19.18 15.01 -20.22
C ASN A 86 -20.56 15.12 -20.87
N LEU A 87 -21.60 15.17 -20.04
CA LEU A 87 -22.96 15.45 -20.42
C LEU A 87 -23.42 16.69 -19.64
N THR A 88 -23.78 17.74 -20.31
CA THR A 88 -24.24 18.99 -19.68
C THR A 88 -25.65 19.34 -20.16
N HIS A 89 -26.52 19.56 -19.19
CA HIS A 89 -27.83 20.17 -19.37
C HIS A 89 -27.82 21.57 -18.77
N GLY A 90 -28.33 22.55 -19.51
CA GLY A 90 -28.46 23.93 -19.06
C GLY A 90 -29.83 24.51 -19.35
N GLU A 91 -30.46 25.06 -18.32
CA GLU A 91 -31.59 25.93 -18.49
C GLU A 91 -31.07 27.35 -18.75
N TRP A 92 -31.37 27.86 -19.95
CA TRP A 92 -31.00 29.20 -20.35
C TRP A 92 -32.20 30.16 -20.13
N LEU A 93 -31.99 31.42 -20.38
CA LEU A 93 -33.02 32.45 -20.22
C LEU A 93 -34.26 32.12 -21.08
N LEU A 94 -35.46 32.49 -20.60
CA LEU A 94 -36.75 32.35 -21.29
C LEU A 94 -37.10 30.92 -21.73
N GLY A 95 -36.68 29.92 -20.98
CA GLY A 95 -37.00 28.51 -21.24
C GLY A 95 -36.23 27.87 -22.41
N VAL A 96 -35.18 28.53 -22.87
CA VAL A 96 -34.26 27.95 -23.84
C VAL A 96 -33.43 26.86 -23.15
N THR A 97 -33.33 25.70 -23.78
CA THR A 97 -32.51 24.61 -23.26
C THR A 97 -31.19 24.52 -24.01
N HIS A 98 -30.15 24.08 -23.30
CA HIS A 98 -28.80 23.95 -23.82
C HIS A 98 -28.22 22.59 -23.42
N GLU A 99 -28.01 21.73 -24.41
CA GLU A 99 -27.50 20.38 -24.23
C GLU A 99 -26.09 20.28 -24.83
N PHE A 100 -25.18 19.66 -24.12
CA PHE A 100 -23.81 19.44 -24.60
C PHE A 100 -23.29 18.07 -24.21
N PHE A 101 -22.74 17.36 -25.17
CA PHE A 101 -21.99 16.13 -24.99
C PHE A 101 -20.57 16.35 -25.47
N ALA A 102 -19.59 15.90 -24.68
CA ALA A 102 -18.19 15.85 -25.10
C ALA A 102 -17.56 14.52 -24.71
N PHE A 103 -16.65 14.08 -25.54
CA PHE A 103 -15.82 12.91 -25.38
C PHE A 103 -14.38 13.28 -25.63
N SER A 104 -13.44 12.73 -24.85
CA SER A 104 -12.00 12.83 -25.07
C SER A 104 -11.28 11.53 -24.74
N GLN A 105 -10.24 11.24 -25.49
CA GLN A 105 -9.39 10.06 -25.32
C GLN A 105 -7.93 10.44 -25.42
N ASN A 106 -7.14 10.15 -24.38
CA ASN A 106 -5.69 10.23 -24.43
C ASN A 106 -5.11 9.06 -25.24
N LEU A 107 -4.01 9.33 -25.93
CA LEU A 107 -3.18 8.39 -26.63
C LEU A 107 -1.83 8.25 -25.92
N ASP A 108 -1.18 7.07 -26.07
CA ASP A 108 0.08 6.74 -25.36
C ASP A 108 1.27 7.65 -25.73
N ASN A 109 1.17 8.41 -26.82
CA ASN A 109 2.23 9.29 -27.35
C ASN A 109 2.08 10.75 -26.96
N ASP A 110 1.41 11.06 -25.85
CA ASP A 110 1.06 12.43 -25.42
C ASP A 110 0.20 13.19 -26.46
N GLY A 111 -0.52 12.45 -27.26
CA GLY A 111 -1.59 12.96 -28.13
C GLY A 111 -2.97 12.70 -27.49
N ALA A 112 -3.98 13.38 -28.00
CA ALA A 112 -5.37 13.15 -27.61
C ALA A 112 -6.31 13.51 -28.77
N PHE A 113 -7.45 12.83 -28.85
CA PHE A 113 -8.54 13.21 -29.75
C PHE A 113 -9.84 13.35 -28.96
N GLY A 114 -10.79 14.05 -29.56
CA GLY A 114 -12.09 14.21 -28.94
C GLY A 114 -13.17 14.54 -29.97
N GLY A 115 -14.42 14.40 -29.51
CA GLY A 115 -15.62 14.76 -30.26
C GLY A 115 -16.63 15.45 -29.33
N SER A 116 -17.47 16.31 -29.90
CA SER A 116 -18.55 16.92 -29.15
C SER A 116 -19.78 17.16 -30.00
N LEU A 117 -20.94 17.16 -29.35
CA LEU A 117 -22.23 17.55 -29.89
C LEU A 117 -22.85 18.60 -28.97
N GLY A 118 -23.45 19.62 -29.54
CA GLY A 118 -24.16 20.64 -28.80
C GLY A 118 -25.49 20.96 -29.48
N TYR A 119 -26.50 21.22 -28.69
CA TYR A 119 -27.82 21.62 -29.11
C TYR A 119 -28.32 22.76 -28.22
N MET A 120 -28.92 23.77 -28.82
CA MET A 120 -29.63 24.83 -28.11
C MET A 120 -30.97 25.06 -28.79
N GLY A 121 -32.06 25.07 -28.03
CA GLY A 121 -33.40 25.20 -28.60
C GLY A 121 -34.37 25.96 -27.73
N THR A 122 -35.27 26.72 -28.37
CA THR A 122 -36.30 27.51 -27.69
C THR A 122 -37.55 26.72 -27.33
N GLY A 123 -37.61 25.43 -27.73
CA GLY A 123 -38.89 24.73 -27.76
C GLY A 123 -39.84 25.35 -28.85
N SER A 124 -41.09 24.98 -28.76
CA SER A 124 -42.12 25.48 -29.70
C SER A 124 -43.06 26.40 -28.97
N PHE A 125 -43.29 27.59 -29.52
CA PHE A 125 -44.21 28.57 -28.98
C PHE A 125 -45.11 29.15 -30.06
N PRO A 126 -46.34 29.61 -29.75
CA PRO A 126 -47.27 30.14 -30.73
C PRO A 126 -46.73 31.41 -31.39
N GLY A 127 -46.70 31.41 -32.70
CA GLY A 127 -46.39 32.63 -33.47
C GLY A 127 -47.54 33.64 -33.43
N ALA A 128 -47.21 34.94 -33.45
CA ALA A 128 -48.19 36.00 -33.61
C ALA A 128 -48.44 36.27 -35.11
N LEU A 129 -49.70 36.38 -35.52
CA LEU A 129 -50.02 36.80 -36.86
C LEU A 129 -50.05 38.32 -36.92
N GLU A 130 -49.36 38.89 -37.91
CA GLU A 130 -49.53 40.30 -38.23
C GLU A 130 -50.91 40.52 -38.80
N ILE A 131 -51.69 41.42 -38.18
CA ILE A 131 -53.01 41.80 -38.67
C ILE A 131 -52.78 43.00 -39.59
N PRO A 132 -53.04 42.89 -40.92
CA PRO A 132 -52.84 43.98 -41.81
C PRO A 132 -53.63 45.24 -41.41
N GLY A 133 -52.94 46.38 -41.30
CA GLY A 133 -53.56 47.68 -40.96
C GLY A 133 -53.67 48.00 -39.47
N VAL A 134 -53.16 47.06 -38.59
CA VAL A 134 -53.09 47.30 -37.13
C VAL A 134 -51.63 47.49 -36.76
N PRO A 135 -51.23 48.48 -35.96
CA PRO A 135 -49.84 48.57 -35.47
C PRO A 135 -49.44 47.34 -34.79
N ILE A 136 -48.14 46.86 -35.00
CA ILE A 136 -47.58 45.66 -34.45
C ILE A 136 -47.78 45.59 -32.93
N GLU A 137 -47.71 46.71 -32.24
CA GLU A 137 -47.92 46.86 -30.79
C GLU A 137 -49.35 46.48 -30.34
N SER A 138 -50.29 46.39 -31.27
CA SER A 138 -51.69 46.07 -30.99
C SER A 138 -52.18 44.79 -31.64
N SER A 139 -51.28 44.06 -32.34
CA SER A 139 -51.63 42.87 -33.12
C SER A 139 -51.63 41.61 -32.27
N TYR A 140 -52.28 41.57 -31.14
CA TYR A 140 -52.42 40.36 -30.29
C TYR A 140 -53.60 39.48 -30.72
N GLY A 141 -53.89 39.37 -31.97
CA GLY A 141 -55.18 38.81 -32.39
C GLY A 141 -55.21 37.48 -33.10
N GLY A 142 -54.10 36.79 -33.29
CA GLY A 142 -54.14 35.53 -34.01
C GLY A 142 -53.05 34.56 -33.54
N VAL A 143 -53.38 33.26 -33.43
CA VAL A 143 -52.41 32.21 -33.23
C VAL A 143 -51.90 31.83 -34.60
N GLY A 144 -50.67 32.24 -34.91
CA GLY A 144 -49.96 31.78 -36.09
C GLY A 144 -49.43 30.34 -35.90
N ASP A 145 -48.75 29.85 -36.90
CA ASP A 145 -48.06 28.58 -36.80
C ASP A 145 -47.06 28.63 -35.64
N ASN A 146 -46.90 27.49 -34.96
CA ASN A 146 -45.87 27.38 -33.92
C ASN A 146 -44.47 27.62 -34.52
N ILE A 147 -43.73 28.50 -33.84
CA ILE A 147 -42.36 28.82 -34.21
C ILE A 147 -41.38 28.20 -33.23
N SER A 148 -40.21 27.80 -33.72
CA SER A 148 -39.13 27.31 -32.92
C SER A 148 -37.78 27.78 -33.50
N SER A 149 -36.79 27.86 -32.66
CA SER A 149 -35.39 28.07 -33.07
C SER A 149 -34.50 26.97 -32.45
N SER A 150 -33.55 26.49 -33.24
CA SER A 150 -32.59 25.51 -32.78
C SER A 150 -31.25 25.73 -33.45
N ASP A 151 -30.21 25.58 -32.63
CA ASP A 151 -28.83 25.65 -33.03
C ASP A 151 -28.12 24.31 -32.67
N TYR A 152 -27.23 23.86 -33.50
CA TYR A 152 -26.48 22.60 -33.25
C TYR A 152 -25.05 22.70 -33.73
N ILE A 153 -24.16 22.00 -32.99
CA ILE A 153 -22.75 21.82 -33.36
C ILE A 153 -22.37 20.36 -33.30
N GLY A 154 -21.49 19.96 -34.21
CA GLY A 154 -20.76 18.69 -34.14
C GLY A 154 -19.29 18.96 -34.39
N SER A 155 -18.42 18.57 -33.46
CA SER A 155 -16.98 18.88 -33.54
C SER A 155 -16.10 17.67 -33.40
N LEU A 156 -14.95 17.68 -34.09
CA LEU A 156 -13.83 16.76 -33.92
C LEU A 156 -12.56 17.56 -33.63
N ALA A 157 -11.73 17.06 -32.72
CA ALA A 157 -10.48 17.71 -32.35
C ALA A 157 -9.35 16.71 -32.17
N TYR A 158 -8.14 17.21 -32.41
CA TYR A 158 -6.88 16.51 -32.10
C TYR A 158 -5.90 17.46 -31.43
N ALA A 159 -5.18 16.95 -30.45
CA ALA A 159 -4.15 17.70 -29.75
C ALA A 159 -2.89 16.86 -29.54
N GLN A 160 -1.74 17.51 -29.51
CA GLN A 160 -0.45 16.84 -29.38
C GLN A 160 0.54 17.70 -28.58
N ARG A 161 1.29 17.06 -27.67
CA ARG A 161 2.47 17.65 -27.05
C ARG A 161 3.62 17.68 -28.07
N LEU A 162 4.13 18.89 -28.36
CA LEU A 162 5.07 19.11 -29.45
C LEU A 162 6.43 18.45 -29.24
N GLY A 163 6.87 18.32 -27.99
CA GLY A 163 8.16 17.72 -27.66
C GLY A 163 8.34 16.28 -28.14
N ASN A 164 7.28 15.51 -28.14
CA ASN A 164 7.31 14.12 -28.62
C ASN A 164 7.21 14.01 -30.15
N TRP A 165 6.76 15.06 -30.81
CA TRP A 165 6.59 15.09 -32.26
C TRP A 165 7.79 15.71 -32.98
N ILE A 166 8.29 16.86 -32.50
CA ILE A 166 9.35 17.62 -33.16
C ILE A 166 10.72 17.28 -32.53
N GLY A 167 10.73 16.74 -31.30
CA GLY A 167 11.96 16.52 -30.52
C GLY A 167 12.58 17.83 -29.97
N GLY A 168 13.68 17.75 -29.23
CA GLY A 168 14.56 18.88 -28.98
C GLY A 168 14.35 19.62 -27.66
N SER A 169 14.18 20.94 -27.72
CA SER A 169 14.34 21.82 -26.56
C SER A 169 13.28 21.66 -25.50
N SER A 170 13.57 22.07 -24.27
CA SER A 170 12.61 22.06 -23.15
C SER A 170 11.35 22.90 -23.42
N PHE A 171 11.41 23.83 -24.37
CA PHE A 171 10.28 24.63 -24.82
C PHE A 171 9.20 23.75 -25.48
N PHE A 172 9.58 22.90 -26.44
CA PHE A 172 8.63 22.01 -27.14
C PHE A 172 8.06 20.94 -26.21
N GLN A 173 8.86 20.46 -25.23
CA GLN A 173 8.39 19.49 -24.21
C GLN A 173 7.26 20.08 -23.33
N LYS A 174 7.20 21.40 -23.20
CA LYS A 174 6.22 22.14 -22.42
C LYS A 174 5.08 22.70 -23.25
N SER A 175 5.09 22.51 -24.56
CA SER A 175 4.16 23.08 -25.52
C SER A 175 3.15 22.04 -26.00
N ILE A 176 1.87 22.37 -25.97
CA ILE A 176 0.77 21.54 -26.46
C ILE A 176 0.00 22.36 -27.51
N LEU A 177 -0.26 21.77 -28.66
CA LEU A 177 -1.05 22.35 -29.73
C LEU A 177 -2.30 21.50 -29.95
N GLY A 178 -3.44 22.15 -30.15
CA GLY A 178 -4.71 21.48 -30.49
C GLY A 178 -5.42 22.18 -31.63
N ILE A 179 -6.10 21.41 -32.44
CA ILE A 179 -6.93 21.89 -33.56
C ILE A 179 -8.32 21.25 -33.45
N LYS A 180 -9.34 21.99 -33.84
CA LYS A 180 -10.72 21.51 -33.85
C LYS A 180 -11.41 21.96 -35.13
N ALA A 181 -12.24 21.09 -35.71
CA ALA A 181 -13.16 21.41 -36.78
C ALA A 181 -14.59 21.19 -36.29
N THR A 182 -15.47 22.14 -36.56
CA THR A 182 -16.84 22.15 -36.11
C THR A 182 -17.81 22.37 -37.31
N ALA A 183 -18.78 21.51 -37.47
CA ALA A 183 -19.94 21.74 -38.29
C ALA A 183 -21.00 22.46 -37.44
N VAL A 184 -21.47 23.57 -37.89
CA VAL A 184 -22.46 24.44 -37.19
C VAL A 184 -23.71 24.50 -38.03
N GLY A 185 -24.87 24.33 -37.40
CA GLY A 185 -26.17 24.53 -38.02
C GLY A 185 -27.07 25.40 -37.14
N GLN A 186 -27.90 26.21 -37.79
CA GLN A 186 -28.88 27.07 -37.16
C GLN A 186 -30.18 27.03 -37.94
N ASN A 187 -31.27 26.80 -37.23
CA ASN A 187 -32.64 26.94 -37.77
C ASN A 187 -33.36 28.00 -36.98
N ILE A 188 -33.80 29.04 -37.65
CA ILE A 188 -34.63 30.10 -37.06
C ILE A 188 -35.96 30.07 -37.82
N VAL A 189 -37.03 29.62 -37.14
CA VAL A 189 -38.36 29.43 -37.72
C VAL A 189 -38.28 28.49 -38.94
N ASN A 190 -38.29 29.02 -40.16
CA ASN A 190 -38.27 28.26 -41.42
C ASN A 190 -36.96 28.47 -42.23
N VAL A 191 -35.97 29.12 -41.62
CA VAL A 191 -34.71 29.46 -42.29
C VAL A 191 -33.59 28.62 -41.66
N GLY A 192 -33.05 27.66 -42.43
CA GLY A 192 -31.88 26.88 -42.06
C GLY A 192 -30.62 27.48 -42.65
N SER A 193 -29.56 27.48 -41.86
CA SER A 193 -28.23 27.85 -42.31
C SER A 193 -27.18 26.92 -41.69
N SER A 194 -26.08 26.70 -42.38
CA SER A 194 -24.99 25.86 -41.88
C SER A 194 -23.63 26.36 -42.34
N GLY A 195 -22.59 25.97 -41.61
CA GLY A 195 -21.24 26.38 -41.94
C GLY A 195 -20.21 25.50 -41.21
N LEU A 196 -18.93 25.77 -41.49
CA LEU A 196 -17.80 25.15 -40.84
C LEU A 196 -16.99 26.18 -40.05
N ALA A 197 -16.55 25.82 -38.89
CA ALA A 197 -15.65 26.61 -38.05
C ALA A 197 -14.40 25.78 -37.68
N PHE A 198 -13.29 26.47 -37.49
CA PHE A 198 -12.02 25.88 -37.07
C PHE A 198 -11.47 26.63 -35.85
N ASP A 199 -10.96 25.88 -34.91
CA ASP A 199 -10.28 26.44 -33.73
C ASP A 199 -8.84 25.94 -33.68
N ALA A 200 -7.95 26.81 -33.18
CA ALA A 200 -6.59 26.48 -32.82
C ALA A 200 -6.32 26.86 -31.37
N GLY A 201 -5.84 25.91 -30.60
CA GLY A 201 -5.52 26.09 -29.18
C GLY A 201 -4.06 25.80 -28.89
N TYR A 202 -3.49 26.55 -27.97
CA TYR A 202 -2.13 26.37 -27.49
C TYR A 202 -2.08 26.44 -25.98
N ILE A 203 -1.29 25.54 -25.36
CA ILE A 203 -0.99 25.56 -23.92
C ILE A 203 0.53 25.45 -23.74
N TYR A 204 1.08 26.30 -22.88
CA TYR A 204 2.45 26.27 -22.45
C TYR A 204 2.55 25.97 -20.94
N GLU A 205 3.15 24.85 -20.56
CA GLU A 205 3.40 24.48 -19.17
C GLU A 205 4.65 25.21 -18.63
N VAL A 206 4.49 26.43 -18.10
CA VAL A 206 5.59 27.22 -17.54
C VAL A 206 6.28 26.44 -16.42
N SER A 207 5.48 25.88 -15.50
CA SER A 207 5.92 24.94 -14.48
C SER A 207 5.00 23.73 -14.50
N ARG A 208 5.59 22.56 -14.67
CA ARG A 208 4.86 21.30 -14.84
C ARG A 208 3.86 21.07 -13.69
N LYS A 209 2.59 20.78 -14.04
CA LYS A 209 1.48 20.57 -13.12
C LYS A 209 1.08 21.79 -12.25
N THR A 210 1.73 22.95 -12.41
CA THR A 210 1.51 24.08 -11.48
C THR A 210 1.05 25.34 -12.19
N PHE A 211 1.76 25.79 -13.25
CA PHE A 211 1.49 27.07 -13.92
C PHE A 211 1.40 26.89 -15.43
N TYR A 212 0.27 27.30 -15.99
CA TYR A 212 -0.08 27.17 -17.40
C TYR A 212 -0.41 28.54 -17.99
N LEU A 213 0.02 28.77 -19.23
CA LEU A 213 -0.39 29.85 -20.09
C LEU A 213 -1.08 29.26 -21.30
N ALA A 214 -2.13 29.88 -21.78
CA ALA A 214 -2.89 29.40 -22.93
C ALA A 214 -3.34 30.52 -23.86
N ALA A 215 -3.50 30.14 -25.13
CA ALA A 215 -4.07 30.99 -26.17
C ALA A 215 -4.98 30.14 -27.05
N VAL A 216 -6.10 30.73 -27.48
CA VAL A 216 -7.07 30.08 -28.38
C VAL A 216 -7.55 31.12 -29.41
N ALA A 217 -7.71 30.67 -30.66
CA ALA A 217 -8.43 31.33 -31.68
C ALA A 217 -9.61 30.41 -32.10
N SER A 218 -10.83 30.82 -31.89
CA SER A 218 -12.03 30.01 -32.10
C SER A 218 -12.94 30.58 -33.17
N ASN A 219 -13.74 29.69 -33.76
CA ASN A 219 -14.82 29.99 -34.70
C ASN A 219 -14.32 30.71 -35.99
N ILE A 220 -13.11 30.44 -36.44
CA ILE A 220 -12.56 30.91 -37.71
C ILE A 220 -13.16 30.02 -38.80
N GLY A 221 -14.10 30.54 -39.60
CA GLY A 221 -14.80 29.66 -40.55
C GLY A 221 -15.54 30.35 -41.66
N THR A 222 -16.42 29.55 -42.28
CA THR A 222 -17.22 29.99 -43.40
C THR A 222 -18.28 31.00 -42.93
N GLN A 223 -18.68 31.90 -43.84
CA GLN A 223 -19.82 32.78 -43.59
C GLN A 223 -21.12 31.94 -43.66
N PHE A 224 -22.07 32.31 -42.82
CA PHE A 224 -23.43 31.76 -42.85
C PHE A 224 -24.25 32.54 -43.88
N GLN A 225 -24.99 31.80 -44.69
CA GLN A 225 -25.91 32.36 -45.66
C GLN A 225 -27.34 32.27 -45.13
N GLY A 226 -27.92 33.39 -44.80
CA GLY A 226 -29.34 33.49 -44.50
C GLY A 226 -30.10 33.94 -45.73
N THR A 227 -31.18 33.26 -46.04
CA THR A 227 -32.09 33.65 -47.13
C THR A 227 -33.33 34.32 -46.49
N VAL A 228 -33.51 35.57 -46.73
CA VAL A 228 -34.70 36.31 -46.30
C VAL A 228 -35.55 36.60 -47.54
N VAL A 229 -36.85 36.26 -47.51
CA VAL A 229 -37.81 36.65 -48.55
C VAL A 229 -38.57 37.86 -48.02
N ALA A 230 -38.25 39.02 -48.56
CA ALA A 230 -38.97 40.31 -48.24
C ALA A 230 -39.60 40.82 -49.48
N ASN A 231 -40.92 41.07 -49.45
CA ASN A 231 -41.74 41.61 -50.58
C ASN A 231 -41.60 40.78 -51.88
N GLY A 232 -41.48 39.44 -51.76
CA GLY A 232 -41.33 38.56 -52.90
C GLY A 232 -39.90 38.51 -53.52
N VAL A 233 -38.97 39.24 -52.91
CA VAL A 233 -37.55 39.21 -53.34
C VAL A 233 -36.75 38.37 -52.37
N THR A 234 -36.07 37.38 -52.90
CA THR A 234 -35.15 36.54 -52.10
C THR A 234 -33.80 37.30 -51.95
N VAL A 235 -33.48 37.71 -50.73
CA VAL A 235 -32.19 38.32 -50.42
C VAL A 235 -31.32 37.30 -49.69
N VAL A 236 -30.16 36.98 -50.25
CA VAL A 236 -29.15 36.19 -49.59
C VAL A 236 -28.22 37.14 -48.84
N GLN A 237 -28.17 36.99 -47.54
CA GLN A 237 -27.28 37.78 -46.67
C GLN A 237 -26.23 36.89 -46.03
N ASN A 238 -24.96 37.33 -46.08
CA ASN A 238 -23.85 36.61 -45.47
C ASN A 238 -23.54 37.17 -44.09
N TYR A 239 -23.49 36.31 -43.11
CA TYR A 239 -23.14 36.65 -41.72
C TYR A 239 -21.84 35.99 -41.33
N SER A 240 -20.93 36.71 -40.69
CA SER A 240 -19.69 36.16 -40.16
C SER A 240 -19.94 35.35 -38.87
N GLN A 241 -19.15 34.33 -38.63
CA GLN A 241 -19.16 33.65 -37.33
C GLN A 241 -18.50 34.50 -36.25
N PRO A 242 -18.80 34.26 -34.96
CA PRO A 242 -18.27 35.03 -33.84
C PRO A 242 -16.83 34.59 -33.52
N VAL A 243 -15.85 35.08 -34.27
CA VAL A 243 -14.44 34.81 -33.99
C VAL A 243 -14.04 35.36 -32.62
N ILE A 244 -13.40 34.51 -31.81
CA ILE A 244 -12.99 34.82 -30.44
C ILE A 244 -11.51 34.51 -30.29
N PHE A 245 -10.74 35.44 -29.73
CA PHE A 245 -9.36 35.23 -29.30
C PHE A 245 -9.30 35.21 -27.78
N LYS A 246 -8.80 34.13 -27.19
CA LYS A 246 -8.70 33.97 -25.75
C LYS A 246 -7.25 33.85 -25.32
N PHE A 247 -6.91 34.49 -24.22
CA PHE A 247 -5.60 34.34 -23.58
C PHE A 247 -5.84 34.16 -22.09
N GLY A 248 -5.26 33.09 -21.53
CA GLY A 248 -5.47 32.74 -20.13
C GLY A 248 -4.21 32.28 -19.43
N GLY A 249 -4.25 32.40 -18.11
CA GLY A 249 -3.25 31.81 -17.23
C GLY A 249 -3.94 31.10 -16.06
N SER A 250 -3.39 29.97 -15.64
CA SER A 250 -3.89 29.27 -14.45
C SER A 250 -2.75 28.82 -13.55
N TYR A 251 -2.94 28.94 -12.25
CA TYR A 251 -2.02 28.49 -11.24
C TYR A 251 -2.69 27.47 -10.32
N ARG A 252 -2.05 26.31 -10.13
CA ARG A 252 -2.55 25.18 -9.35
C ARG A 252 -1.75 25.06 -8.05
N PHE A 253 -2.44 25.15 -6.93
CA PHE A 253 -1.89 24.93 -5.59
C PHE A 253 -2.31 23.55 -5.09
N THR A 254 -1.44 22.90 -4.32
CA THR A 254 -1.75 21.66 -3.62
C THR A 254 -1.40 21.81 -2.14
N ASN A 255 -2.23 21.23 -1.26
CA ASN A 255 -2.04 21.33 0.20
C ASN A 255 -2.03 22.79 0.70
N LEU A 256 -2.96 23.62 0.19
CA LEU A 256 -3.04 25.04 0.52
C LEU A 256 -3.59 25.27 1.95
N LEU A 257 -4.75 24.69 2.26
CA LEU A 257 -5.44 24.80 3.54
C LEU A 257 -5.45 23.47 4.30
N MET A 258 -5.66 22.36 3.59
CA MET A 258 -5.70 21.01 4.14
C MET A 258 -4.72 20.09 3.40
N LYS A 259 -4.43 18.92 3.98
CA LYS A 259 -3.74 17.87 3.22
C LYS A 259 -4.68 17.37 2.12
N LYS A 260 -4.18 17.23 0.88
CA LYS A 260 -4.89 16.76 -0.30
C LYS A 260 -5.93 17.73 -0.90
N ASP A 261 -5.93 18.97 -0.51
CA ASP A 261 -6.65 19.97 -1.27
C ASP A 261 -5.92 20.36 -2.55
N ARG A 262 -6.68 20.77 -3.54
CA ARG A 262 -6.20 21.38 -4.76
C ARG A 262 -7.00 22.66 -5.01
N ASN A 263 -6.30 23.76 -5.20
CA ASN A 263 -6.91 25.03 -5.59
C ASN A 263 -6.36 25.44 -6.96
N ILE A 264 -7.23 25.92 -7.84
CA ILE A 264 -6.90 26.46 -9.16
C ILE A 264 -7.42 27.87 -9.24
N ILE A 265 -6.53 28.82 -9.43
CA ILE A 265 -6.90 30.19 -9.78
C ILE A 265 -6.62 30.39 -11.27
N ALA A 266 -7.60 30.86 -12.01
CA ALA A 266 -7.52 31.13 -13.43
C ALA A 266 -7.93 32.55 -13.74
N MET A 267 -7.28 33.18 -14.72
CA MET A 267 -7.62 34.49 -15.27
C MET A 267 -7.57 34.39 -16.78
N GLU A 268 -8.54 35.01 -17.43
CA GLU A 268 -8.72 34.94 -18.87
C GLU A 268 -9.09 36.31 -19.43
N THR A 269 -8.69 36.55 -20.66
CA THR A 269 -9.12 37.69 -21.44
C THR A 269 -9.67 37.20 -22.77
N ASP A 270 -10.89 37.57 -23.09
CA ASP A 270 -11.63 37.20 -24.29
C ASP A 270 -11.82 38.42 -25.20
N GLY A 271 -11.22 38.39 -26.38
CA GLY A 271 -11.42 39.38 -27.42
C GLY A 271 -12.45 38.89 -28.44
N HIS A 272 -13.64 39.45 -28.43
CA HIS A 272 -14.69 39.19 -29.40
C HIS A 272 -14.65 40.23 -30.50
N ILE A 273 -14.68 39.84 -31.76
CA ILE A 273 -14.62 40.78 -32.87
C ILE A 273 -15.85 41.72 -32.94
N ASP A 274 -16.95 41.34 -32.35
CA ASP A 274 -18.22 42.11 -32.37
C ASP A 274 -18.62 42.79 -31.05
N THR A 275 -18.13 42.31 -29.90
CA THR A 275 -18.51 42.82 -28.58
C THR A 275 -17.33 43.35 -27.74
N GLY A 276 -16.09 43.28 -28.28
CA GLY A 276 -14.92 43.82 -27.60
C GLY A 276 -14.25 42.86 -26.61
N LEU A 277 -13.50 43.44 -25.68
CA LEU A 277 -12.68 42.73 -24.72
C LEU A 277 -13.41 42.48 -23.40
N LYS A 278 -13.32 41.25 -22.87
CA LYS A 278 -13.80 40.83 -21.55
C LYS A 278 -12.64 40.28 -20.72
N PHE A 279 -12.79 40.35 -19.40
CA PHE A 279 -11.85 39.78 -18.43
C PHE A 279 -12.63 38.88 -17.48
N ASP A 280 -12.14 37.69 -17.31
CA ASP A 280 -12.77 36.68 -16.48
C ASP A 280 -11.77 36.17 -15.46
N ILE A 281 -12.24 35.85 -14.25
CA ILE A 281 -11.45 35.23 -13.18
C ILE A 281 -12.26 34.11 -12.57
N GLY A 282 -11.58 33.01 -12.26
CA GLY A 282 -12.20 31.85 -11.65
C GLY A 282 -11.31 31.21 -10.59
N ASP A 283 -11.96 30.59 -9.60
CA ASP A 283 -11.35 29.82 -8.55
C ASP A 283 -12.06 28.46 -8.41
N GLU A 284 -11.30 27.39 -8.31
CA GLU A 284 -11.77 26.05 -7.97
C GLU A 284 -10.99 25.55 -6.75
N TYR A 285 -11.69 25.30 -5.65
CA TYR A 285 -11.15 24.67 -4.45
C TYR A 285 -11.71 23.25 -4.30
N ARG A 286 -10.88 22.24 -4.52
CA ARG A 286 -11.25 20.82 -4.47
C ARG A 286 -10.65 20.15 -3.24
N LEU A 287 -11.50 19.47 -2.45
CA LEU A 287 -11.16 18.66 -1.29
C LEU A 287 -11.35 17.19 -1.64
N ALA A 288 -10.32 16.37 -1.41
CA ALA A 288 -10.40 14.91 -1.59
C ALA A 288 -10.47 14.20 -0.23
N PHE A 289 -11.38 13.22 -0.12
CA PHE A 289 -11.63 12.40 1.07
C PHE A 289 -11.63 10.93 0.67
N GLY A 290 -10.45 10.30 0.64
CA GLY A 290 -10.31 8.96 0.09
C GLY A 290 -10.75 8.93 -1.38
N ARG A 291 -11.74 8.10 -1.68
CA ARG A 291 -12.30 7.98 -3.04
C ARG A 291 -13.29 9.07 -3.44
N ASN A 292 -13.68 9.96 -2.52
CA ASN A 292 -14.63 11.03 -2.77
C ASN A 292 -13.91 12.36 -2.90
N ALA A 293 -14.49 13.28 -3.67
CA ALA A 293 -14.07 14.68 -3.67
C ALA A 293 -15.27 15.63 -3.77
N VAL A 294 -15.09 16.79 -3.17
CA VAL A 294 -16.02 17.92 -3.28
C VAL A 294 -15.24 19.12 -3.81
N ALA A 295 -15.82 19.85 -4.76
CA ALA A 295 -15.24 21.06 -5.31
C ALA A 295 -16.20 22.25 -5.09
N PHE A 296 -15.65 23.37 -4.66
CA PHE A 296 -16.34 24.65 -4.57
C PHE A 296 -15.71 25.57 -5.62
N ARG A 297 -16.57 26.30 -6.34
CA ARG A 297 -16.17 27.18 -7.44
C ARG A 297 -16.81 28.53 -7.32
N ALA A 298 -16.06 29.54 -7.67
CA ALA A 298 -16.52 30.89 -7.80
C ALA A 298 -15.84 31.57 -9.00
N GLY A 299 -16.51 32.47 -9.65
CA GLY A 299 -15.98 33.21 -10.77
C GLY A 299 -16.61 34.58 -10.95
N TYR A 300 -15.95 35.41 -11.73
CA TYR A 300 -16.46 36.71 -12.09
C TYR A 300 -16.14 37.04 -13.55
N ARG A 301 -17.17 37.42 -14.31
CA ARG A 301 -17.11 37.84 -15.72
C ARG A 301 -17.34 39.34 -15.84
N THR A 302 -16.46 40.01 -16.55
CA THR A 302 -16.64 41.42 -16.85
C THR A 302 -17.37 41.63 -18.19
N GLY A 303 -17.66 42.90 -18.54
CA GLY A 303 -18.24 43.29 -19.83
C GLY A 303 -19.72 43.01 -19.98
N SER A 304 -20.45 42.83 -18.85
CA SER A 304 -21.91 42.80 -18.87
C SER A 304 -22.46 44.14 -18.37
N ASP A 305 -23.26 44.77 -19.19
CA ASP A 305 -23.98 46.03 -18.82
C ASP A 305 -25.20 45.75 -17.90
N LEU A 306 -25.36 44.50 -17.45
CA LEU A 306 -26.50 44.01 -16.67
C LEU A 306 -26.35 44.20 -15.15
N GLY A 307 -25.28 44.90 -14.72
CA GLY A 307 -24.99 45.18 -13.32
C GLY A 307 -23.88 44.28 -12.77
N ALA A 308 -23.21 44.73 -11.70
CA ALA A 308 -22.02 44.06 -11.13
C ALA A 308 -22.28 42.62 -10.67
N LEU A 309 -23.47 42.31 -10.17
CA LEU A 309 -23.81 40.96 -9.72
C LEU A 309 -24.07 39.96 -10.87
N ALA A 310 -24.36 40.47 -12.08
CA ALA A 310 -24.57 39.63 -13.27
C ALA A 310 -23.30 38.87 -13.72
N GLY A 311 -22.10 39.31 -13.30
CA GLY A 311 -20.86 38.67 -13.57
C GLY A 311 -20.46 37.59 -12.56
N LEU A 312 -21.05 37.59 -11.37
CA LEU A 312 -20.65 36.65 -10.29
C LEU A 312 -21.27 35.29 -10.53
N THR A 313 -20.40 34.25 -10.65
CA THR A 313 -20.84 32.88 -10.83
C THR A 313 -20.38 32.01 -9.63
N SER A 314 -21.10 30.93 -9.41
CA SER A 314 -20.74 29.98 -8.36
C SER A 314 -21.14 28.57 -8.73
N GLY A 315 -20.53 27.57 -8.06
CA GLY A 315 -20.90 26.18 -8.28
C GLY A 315 -20.27 25.19 -7.29
N VAL A 316 -20.80 23.99 -7.33
CA VAL A 316 -20.34 22.88 -6.52
C VAL A 316 -20.21 21.64 -7.38
N GLY A 317 -19.20 20.81 -7.08
CA GLY A 317 -19.01 19.52 -7.72
C GLY A 317 -18.78 18.45 -6.68
N ILE A 318 -19.26 17.25 -6.96
CA ILE A 318 -18.97 16.05 -6.19
C ILE A 318 -18.45 14.97 -7.14
N SER A 319 -17.48 14.18 -6.71
CA SER A 319 -17.03 13.02 -7.49
C SER A 319 -16.72 11.83 -6.59
N HIS A 320 -16.89 10.64 -7.15
CA HIS A 320 -16.55 9.38 -6.53
C HIS A 320 -15.71 8.55 -7.49
N ARG A 321 -14.58 8.01 -7.01
CA ARG A 321 -13.71 7.10 -7.76
C ARG A 321 -14.07 5.67 -7.42
N PHE A 322 -14.59 4.96 -8.41
CA PHE A 322 -14.75 3.51 -8.42
C PHE A 322 -13.41 2.85 -8.80
N ASP A 323 -13.34 1.53 -8.80
CA ASP A 323 -12.10 0.83 -9.13
C ASP A 323 -11.63 1.08 -10.57
N ASP A 324 -12.58 1.13 -11.54
CA ASP A 324 -12.30 1.22 -12.97
C ASP A 324 -12.62 2.59 -13.57
N PHE A 325 -13.36 3.46 -12.87
CA PHE A 325 -13.78 4.77 -13.37
C PHE A 325 -14.02 5.77 -12.25
N GLU A 326 -14.04 7.06 -12.58
CA GLU A 326 -14.50 8.13 -11.69
C GLU A 326 -15.78 8.73 -12.29
N ALA A 327 -16.82 8.93 -11.46
CA ALA A 327 -18.03 9.67 -11.84
C ALA A 327 -18.17 10.91 -10.97
N GLY A 328 -18.59 12.02 -11.59
CA GLY A 328 -18.78 13.30 -10.92
C GLY A 328 -20.02 14.03 -11.43
N LEU A 329 -20.63 14.82 -10.54
CA LEU A 329 -21.72 15.70 -10.83
C LEU A 329 -21.33 17.11 -10.46
N ASP A 330 -21.45 18.05 -11.40
CA ASP A 330 -21.20 19.49 -11.22
C ASP A 330 -22.47 20.30 -11.41
N TYR A 331 -22.64 21.33 -10.60
CA TYR A 331 -23.69 22.29 -10.70
C TYR A 331 -23.09 23.69 -10.76
N ALA A 332 -23.66 24.55 -11.61
CA ALA A 332 -23.32 25.96 -11.71
C ALA A 332 -24.56 26.86 -11.66
N PHE A 333 -24.46 27.93 -10.91
CA PHE A 333 -25.37 29.07 -10.85
C PHE A 333 -24.73 30.25 -11.57
N VAL A 334 -25.40 30.74 -12.60
CA VAL A 334 -24.88 31.80 -13.50
C VAL A 334 -25.92 32.88 -13.68
N PRO A 335 -25.87 33.98 -12.93
CA PRO A 335 -26.82 35.07 -13.04
C PRO A 335 -26.53 35.96 -14.26
N TYR A 336 -27.59 36.52 -14.81
CA TYR A 336 -27.60 37.53 -15.89
C TYR A 336 -28.31 38.82 -15.47
N GLY A 337 -28.28 39.17 -14.19
CA GLY A 337 -28.83 40.40 -13.65
C GLY A 337 -30.34 40.49 -13.86
N VAL A 338 -30.79 41.56 -14.50
CA VAL A 338 -32.22 41.81 -14.79
C VAL A 338 -32.86 40.83 -15.76
N LEU A 339 -32.05 40.02 -16.46
CA LEU A 339 -32.54 38.97 -17.37
C LEU A 339 -32.86 37.65 -16.66
N GLY A 340 -32.48 37.52 -15.38
CA GLY A 340 -32.66 36.30 -14.60
C GLY A 340 -31.40 35.52 -14.37
N GLU A 341 -31.55 34.28 -13.98
CA GLU A 341 -30.45 33.31 -13.70
C GLU A 341 -30.53 32.10 -14.60
N THR A 342 -29.41 31.42 -14.75
CA THR A 342 -29.30 30.17 -15.49
C THR A 342 -28.64 29.10 -14.62
N HIS A 343 -29.08 27.85 -14.81
CA HIS A 343 -28.61 26.69 -14.06
C HIS A 343 -28.00 25.69 -15.03
N ARG A 344 -26.86 25.12 -14.66
CA ARG A 344 -26.21 24.07 -15.44
C ARG A 344 -25.84 22.90 -14.57
N ILE A 345 -26.08 21.69 -15.08
CA ILE A 345 -25.71 20.43 -14.43
C ILE A 345 -24.86 19.66 -15.42
N SER A 346 -23.71 19.15 -14.97
CA SER A 346 -22.85 18.31 -15.79
C SER A 346 -22.57 16.98 -15.09
N LEU A 347 -22.78 15.88 -15.82
CA LEU A 347 -22.30 14.55 -15.44
C LEU A 347 -20.96 14.30 -16.11
N ASN A 348 -19.96 13.95 -15.34
CA ASN A 348 -18.61 13.62 -15.81
C ASN A 348 -18.31 12.15 -15.52
N VAL A 349 -17.75 11.43 -16.49
CA VAL A 349 -17.28 10.05 -16.33
C VAL A 349 -15.87 9.96 -16.90
N ILE A 350 -14.94 9.44 -16.10
CA ILE A 350 -13.54 9.25 -16.48
C ILE A 350 -13.20 7.77 -16.35
N ILE A 351 -12.82 7.13 -17.47
CA ILE A 351 -12.48 5.71 -17.54
C ILE A 351 -11.00 5.57 -17.87
N GLY A 352 -10.36 4.51 -17.36
CA GLY A 352 -8.96 4.19 -17.68
C GLY A 352 -7.96 5.17 -17.08
N VAL A 353 -8.35 5.92 -16.05
CA VAL A 353 -7.36 6.50 -15.14
C VAL A 353 -6.85 5.33 -14.32
N PRO A 354 -5.64 4.82 -14.57
CA PRO A 354 -5.13 3.74 -13.75
C PRO A 354 -5.16 4.24 -12.32
N LEU A 355 -5.81 3.48 -11.44
CA LEU A 355 -5.52 3.56 -10.01
C LEU A 355 -4.00 3.41 -9.93
N ILE A 356 -3.31 4.47 -9.54
CA ILE A 356 -1.87 4.37 -9.28
C ILE A 356 -1.78 3.61 -7.99
N ILE A 357 -1.88 2.28 -8.13
CA ILE A 357 -1.74 1.35 -7.02
C ILE A 357 -0.31 1.46 -6.55
N PRO A 358 -0.07 1.72 -5.26
CA PRO A 358 1.28 1.77 -4.74
C PRO A 358 1.97 0.43 -4.98
N GLU A 359 3.15 0.45 -5.55
CA GLU A 359 3.95 -0.75 -5.78
C GLU A 359 4.73 -1.10 -4.51
N ALA A 360 4.68 -2.35 -4.11
CA ALA A 360 5.44 -2.88 -2.97
C ALA A 360 6.40 -3.98 -3.44
N TYR A 361 7.65 -3.88 -3.03
CA TYR A 361 8.71 -4.83 -3.37
C TYR A 361 9.33 -5.40 -2.11
N LEU A 362 9.49 -6.72 -2.08
CA LEU A 362 10.19 -7.45 -1.03
C LEU A 362 11.38 -8.18 -1.61
N ASN A 363 12.50 -8.11 -0.90
CA ASN A 363 13.63 -9.00 -1.10
C ASN A 363 13.99 -9.61 0.25
N VAL A 364 13.99 -10.94 0.33
CA VAL A 364 14.24 -11.69 1.56
C VAL A 364 15.47 -12.57 1.39
N THR A 365 16.23 -12.77 2.46
CA THR A 365 17.34 -13.72 2.48
C THR A 365 16.77 -15.13 2.21
N PRO A 366 17.30 -15.90 1.24
CA PRO A 366 16.72 -17.19 0.83
C PRO A 366 16.67 -18.24 1.95
N ALA A 367 17.63 -18.20 2.89
CA ALA A 367 17.67 -19.09 4.04
C ALA A 367 18.42 -18.44 5.21
N PHE A 368 18.06 -18.81 6.44
CA PHE A 368 18.75 -18.38 7.65
C PHE A 368 18.69 -19.46 8.73
N VAL A 369 19.54 -19.33 9.76
CA VAL A 369 19.62 -20.29 10.85
C VAL A 369 18.84 -19.78 12.06
N LEU A 370 17.81 -20.53 12.45
CA LEU A 370 16.93 -20.23 13.58
C LEU A 370 17.73 -20.12 14.89
N GLY A 371 17.45 -19.05 15.64
CA GLY A 371 18.07 -18.81 16.95
C GLY A 371 19.53 -18.36 16.93
N GLN A 372 20.20 -18.35 15.77
CA GLN A 372 21.58 -17.92 15.59
C GLN A 372 21.71 -16.68 14.72
N GLN A 373 20.84 -16.51 13.75
CA GLN A 373 20.85 -15.42 12.79
C GLN A 373 19.47 -14.74 12.74
N LYS A 374 19.47 -13.46 12.41
CA LYS A 374 18.24 -12.77 11.98
C LYS A 374 18.22 -12.74 10.46
N MET A 375 17.05 -12.92 9.88
CA MET A 375 16.84 -12.80 8.46
C MET A 375 16.56 -11.34 8.12
N ASP A 376 17.24 -10.82 7.11
CA ASP A 376 16.99 -9.46 6.62
C ASP A 376 15.95 -9.46 5.51
N VAL A 377 15.04 -8.50 5.60
CA VAL A 377 14.02 -8.18 4.61
C VAL A 377 14.29 -6.78 4.11
N ALA A 378 14.59 -6.64 2.83
CA ALA A 378 14.65 -5.33 2.19
C ALA A 378 13.29 -5.00 1.59
N ILE A 379 12.82 -3.78 1.84
CA ILE A 379 11.53 -3.27 1.41
C ILE A 379 11.75 -2.04 0.55
N ALA A 380 11.08 -1.99 -0.59
CA ALA A 380 10.97 -0.80 -1.41
C ALA A 380 9.51 -0.57 -1.78
N THR A 381 9.09 0.67 -1.75
CA THR A 381 7.75 1.09 -2.17
C THR A 381 7.86 2.21 -3.19
N LYS A 382 6.99 2.18 -4.19
CA LYS A 382 6.85 3.27 -5.16
C LYS A 382 5.39 3.66 -5.21
N SER A 383 5.10 4.91 -4.94
CA SER A 383 3.74 5.47 -4.98
C SER A 383 3.83 6.93 -5.39
N GLU A 384 2.85 7.42 -6.14
CA GLU A 384 2.72 8.84 -6.43
C GLU A 384 2.12 9.58 -5.23
N GLU A 385 1.24 8.90 -4.47
CA GLU A 385 0.66 9.42 -3.25
C GLU A 385 1.43 8.90 -2.02
N PRO A 386 1.49 9.65 -0.92
CA PRO A 386 2.12 9.19 0.31
C PRO A 386 1.49 7.90 0.82
N ILE A 387 2.30 6.95 1.30
CA ILE A 387 1.80 5.75 1.96
C ILE A 387 1.19 6.14 3.32
N ASP A 388 -0.07 5.76 3.55
CA ASP A 388 -0.79 5.97 4.82
C ASP A 388 -0.47 4.87 5.83
N LYS A 389 -0.52 3.61 5.41
CA LYS A 389 -0.28 2.44 6.27
C LYS A 389 0.27 1.26 5.48
N TRP A 390 0.88 0.34 6.19
CA TRP A 390 1.36 -0.91 5.63
C TRP A 390 1.11 -2.08 6.58
N LYS A 391 1.02 -3.28 6.01
CA LYS A 391 0.87 -4.54 6.72
C LYS A 391 1.73 -5.62 6.06
N MET A 392 2.62 -6.24 6.81
CA MET A 392 3.39 -7.39 6.38
C MET A 392 2.93 -8.64 7.14
N THR A 393 2.65 -9.71 6.41
CA THR A 393 2.27 -11.01 6.97
C THR A 393 3.31 -12.05 6.64
N ILE A 394 3.62 -12.88 7.63
CA ILE A 394 4.50 -14.05 7.50
C ILE A 394 3.62 -15.27 7.71
N THR A 395 3.57 -16.17 6.72
CA THR A 395 2.82 -17.42 6.77
C THR A 395 3.75 -18.62 6.62
N ASP A 396 3.39 -19.77 7.17
CA ASP A 396 4.09 -21.03 6.95
C ASP A 396 3.71 -21.69 5.61
N SER A 397 4.27 -22.85 5.32
CA SER A 397 4.02 -23.62 4.10
C SER A 397 2.57 -24.12 3.95
N SER A 398 1.78 -24.13 5.03
CA SER A 398 0.34 -24.45 5.00
C SER A 398 -0.53 -23.22 4.78
N GLY A 399 0.07 -22.02 4.73
CA GLY A 399 -0.63 -20.74 4.66
C GLY A 399 -1.09 -20.21 6.02
N MET A 400 -0.75 -20.88 7.13
CA MET A 400 -1.11 -20.43 8.48
C MET A 400 -0.29 -19.19 8.86
N LEU A 401 -0.97 -18.19 9.41
CA LEU A 401 -0.36 -16.94 9.85
C LEU A 401 0.59 -17.19 11.03
N VAL A 402 1.84 -16.77 10.87
CA VAL A 402 2.90 -16.88 11.87
C VAL A 402 3.13 -15.56 12.58
N LYS A 403 3.19 -14.46 11.82
CA LYS A 403 3.43 -13.13 12.37
C LYS A 403 2.84 -12.03 11.49
N THR A 404 2.33 -10.99 12.12
CA THR A 404 1.89 -9.76 11.46
C THR A 404 2.70 -8.57 11.97
N LEU A 405 3.10 -7.72 11.05
CA LEU A 405 3.75 -6.45 11.32
C LEU A 405 2.98 -5.37 10.58
N SER A 406 2.75 -4.24 11.20
CA SER A 406 2.04 -3.13 10.58
C SER A 406 2.53 -1.79 11.12
N GLY A 407 2.30 -0.73 10.35
CA GLY A 407 2.67 0.61 10.74
C GLY A 407 1.94 1.68 9.92
N LYS A 408 2.03 2.92 10.38
CA LYS A 408 1.54 4.11 9.66
C LYS A 408 2.68 4.73 8.85
N GLY A 409 2.34 5.34 7.72
CA GLY A 409 3.32 5.91 6.79
C GLY A 409 4.06 4.85 5.99
N ALA A 410 5.13 5.25 5.29
CA ALA A 410 5.94 4.30 4.52
C ALA A 410 6.69 3.31 5.43
N PRO A 411 6.78 2.02 5.05
CA PRO A 411 7.55 1.06 5.81
C PRO A 411 9.03 1.39 5.81
N SER A 412 9.75 0.99 6.86
CA SER A 412 11.21 1.04 6.88
C SER A 412 11.79 0.25 5.71
N SER A 413 12.84 0.77 5.06
CA SER A 413 13.50 0.09 3.94
C SER A 413 14.16 -1.25 4.31
N ARG A 414 14.37 -1.50 5.60
CA ARG A 414 14.92 -2.75 6.14
C ARG A 414 14.16 -3.18 7.37
N PHE A 415 13.90 -4.46 7.43
CA PHE A 415 13.34 -5.16 8.58
C PHE A 415 14.13 -6.45 8.81
N SER A 416 14.22 -6.91 10.05
CA SER A 416 14.83 -8.21 10.35
C SER A 416 13.87 -9.08 11.14
N TRP A 417 13.75 -10.36 10.72
CA TRP A 417 12.97 -11.36 11.42
C TRP A 417 13.89 -12.36 12.14
N ASP A 418 13.61 -12.59 13.41
CA ASP A 418 14.38 -13.48 14.28
C ASP A 418 13.89 -14.95 14.27
N GLY A 419 12.97 -15.28 13.36
CA GLY A 419 12.37 -16.61 13.28
C GLY A 419 11.38 -16.93 14.39
N LYS A 420 10.76 -15.89 15.02
CA LYS A 420 9.76 -16.07 16.07
C LYS A 420 8.36 -15.72 15.57
N ASN A 421 7.39 -16.44 16.12
CA ASN A 421 5.95 -16.17 15.91
C ASN A 421 5.46 -15.00 16.78
N GLU A 422 4.14 -14.71 16.75
CA GLU A 422 3.52 -13.67 17.61
C GLU A 422 3.72 -13.93 19.12
N ALA A 423 3.78 -15.19 19.54
CA ALA A 423 3.98 -15.57 20.94
C ALA A 423 5.45 -15.46 21.40
N GLY A 424 6.38 -15.14 20.50
CA GLY A 424 7.81 -15.04 20.78
C GLY A 424 8.56 -16.38 20.74
N ASP A 425 7.91 -17.47 20.30
CA ASP A 425 8.55 -18.77 20.15
C ASP A 425 9.20 -18.94 18.78
N LEU A 426 10.32 -19.66 18.72
CA LEU A 426 10.94 -20.02 17.46
C LEU A 426 9.98 -20.89 16.63
N VAL A 427 9.89 -20.56 15.34
CA VAL A 427 9.07 -21.34 14.40
C VAL A 427 9.73 -22.68 14.05
N PRO A 428 8.97 -23.69 13.60
CA PRO A 428 9.52 -24.92 13.05
C PRO A 428 10.44 -24.67 11.86
N GLN A 429 11.35 -25.62 11.58
CA GLN A 429 12.10 -25.61 10.32
C GLN A 429 11.14 -25.76 9.15
N GLY A 430 11.31 -24.92 8.12
CA GLY A 430 10.44 -24.96 6.94
C GLY A 430 10.51 -23.68 6.12
N ASN A 431 9.68 -23.63 5.08
CA ASN A 431 9.49 -22.46 4.24
C ASN A 431 8.50 -21.48 4.87
N TYR A 432 8.82 -20.20 4.78
CA TYR A 432 7.99 -19.09 5.27
C TYR A 432 7.83 -18.07 4.18
N THR A 433 6.58 -17.66 3.93
CA THR A 433 6.20 -16.73 2.88
C THR A 433 5.91 -15.34 3.47
N PHE A 434 6.49 -14.33 2.87
CA PHE A 434 6.33 -12.92 3.22
C PHE A 434 5.45 -12.24 2.20
N ASN A 435 4.42 -11.52 2.66
CA ASN A 435 3.55 -10.67 1.86
C ASN A 435 3.53 -9.28 2.47
N LEU A 436 3.67 -8.24 1.65
CA LEU A 436 3.54 -6.86 2.06
C LEU A 436 2.37 -6.21 1.33
N GLU A 437 1.49 -5.60 2.07
CA GLU A 437 0.44 -4.70 1.58
C GLU A 437 0.78 -3.28 2.01
N VAL A 438 0.68 -2.35 1.10
CA VAL A 438 0.81 -0.91 1.36
C VAL A 438 -0.44 -0.20 0.91
N THR A 439 -0.96 0.69 1.72
CA THR A 439 -2.14 1.51 1.41
C THR A 439 -1.68 2.96 1.36
N ASP A 440 -1.96 3.63 0.27
CA ASP A 440 -1.67 5.05 0.15
C ASP A 440 -2.77 5.90 0.81
N THR A 441 -2.58 7.21 0.75
CA THR A 441 -3.53 8.17 1.31
C THR A 441 -4.83 8.27 0.54
N GLU A 442 -4.92 7.70 -0.65
CA GLU A 442 -6.14 7.57 -1.48
C GLU A 442 -6.86 6.22 -1.28
N GLU A 443 -6.43 5.45 -0.26
CA GLU A 443 -6.93 4.10 0.06
C GLU A 443 -6.65 3.05 -1.03
N SER A 444 -5.79 3.36 -2.01
CA SER A 444 -5.35 2.37 -2.99
C SER A 444 -4.40 1.38 -2.34
N VAL A 445 -4.62 0.08 -2.57
CA VAL A 445 -3.87 -0.99 -1.94
C VAL A 445 -2.95 -1.66 -2.95
N GLY A 446 -1.64 -1.55 -2.71
CA GLY A 446 -0.63 -2.29 -3.44
C GLY A 446 -0.15 -3.50 -2.67
N LYS A 447 0.13 -4.59 -3.39
CA LYS A 447 0.62 -5.85 -2.81
C LYS A 447 1.94 -6.23 -3.44
N SER A 448 2.87 -6.71 -2.62
CA SER A 448 4.10 -7.29 -3.13
C SER A 448 3.85 -8.67 -3.75
N ARG A 449 4.75 -9.10 -4.62
CA ARG A 449 4.84 -10.53 -4.92
C ARG A 449 5.29 -11.28 -3.66
N PRO A 450 4.69 -12.45 -3.34
CA PRO A 450 5.14 -13.29 -2.24
C PRO A 450 6.64 -13.61 -2.35
N ARG A 451 7.34 -13.62 -1.22
CA ARG A 451 8.76 -14.00 -1.15
C ARG A 451 8.94 -15.06 -0.08
N GLU A 452 9.73 -16.05 -0.37
CA GLU A 452 9.95 -17.19 0.51
C GLU A 452 11.37 -17.20 1.07
N THR A 453 11.48 -17.69 2.30
CA THR A 453 12.74 -17.99 2.97
C THR A 453 12.67 -19.36 3.63
N PHE A 454 13.79 -20.05 3.71
CA PHE A 454 13.91 -21.31 4.42
C PHE A 454 14.52 -21.08 5.80
N ALA A 455 13.75 -21.30 6.84
CA ALA A 455 14.21 -21.28 8.22
C ALA A 455 14.84 -22.66 8.55
N LYS A 456 16.16 -22.70 8.64
CA LYS A 456 16.93 -23.92 8.93
C LYS A 456 17.23 -24.00 10.41
N TRP A 457 17.01 -25.16 11.02
CA TRP A 457 17.47 -25.44 12.34
C TRP A 457 18.84 -26.15 12.27
N VAL A 458 19.81 -25.70 13.06
CA VAL A 458 21.13 -26.29 13.15
C VAL A 458 21.42 -26.54 14.63
N PRO A 459 21.85 -27.77 15.04
CA PRO A 459 22.20 -28.06 16.41
C PRO A 459 23.33 -27.14 16.90
N LYS A 460 23.20 -26.68 18.15
CA LYS A 460 24.25 -25.88 18.78
C LYS A 460 25.45 -26.77 19.06
N ARG A 461 26.65 -26.36 18.66
CA ARG A 461 27.89 -27.06 19.02
C ARG A 461 28.28 -26.75 20.45
N VAL A 462 28.48 -27.79 21.26
CA VAL A 462 28.88 -27.68 22.67
C VAL A 462 30.25 -28.32 22.89
N PRO A 463 31.13 -27.71 23.70
CA PRO A 463 32.38 -28.34 24.08
C PRO A 463 32.12 -29.50 25.04
N TYR A 464 32.87 -30.56 24.87
CA TYR A 464 32.85 -31.70 25.83
C TYR A 464 34.23 -32.04 26.28
N GLN A 465 34.32 -32.63 27.48
CA GLN A 465 35.54 -33.23 28.05
C GLN A 465 35.16 -34.45 28.89
N TYR A 466 35.70 -35.59 28.55
CA TYR A 466 35.51 -36.84 29.28
C TYR A 466 36.85 -37.43 29.68
N THR A 467 36.92 -38.09 30.86
CA THR A 467 38.13 -38.75 31.36
C THR A 467 37.87 -40.22 31.53
N PHE A 468 38.64 -41.01 30.86
CA PHE A 468 38.62 -42.48 30.92
C PHE A 468 39.88 -42.96 31.66
N GLY A 469 39.76 -43.48 32.88
CA GLY A 469 40.85 -43.96 33.69
C GLY A 469 41.11 -45.44 33.44
N VAL A 470 42.36 -45.82 33.23
CA VAL A 470 42.81 -47.20 33.16
C VAL A 470 43.82 -47.43 34.28
N SER A 471 43.65 -48.53 35.05
CA SER A 471 44.54 -48.86 36.19
C SER A 471 45.99 -49.03 35.74
N GLY A 472 46.92 -48.37 36.42
CA GLY A 472 48.37 -48.49 36.16
C GLY A 472 48.90 -49.86 36.44
N ASP A 473 48.36 -50.57 37.42
CA ASP A 473 48.78 -51.93 37.77
C ASP A 473 48.35 -53.01 36.74
N LEU A 474 47.33 -52.63 35.91
CA LEU A 474 46.96 -53.43 34.75
C LEU A 474 47.92 -53.17 33.59
N LEU A 475 48.40 -51.91 33.47
CA LEU A 475 49.24 -51.50 32.36
C LEU A 475 50.72 -51.74 32.53
N PHE A 476 51.27 -51.58 33.76
CA PHE A 476 52.71 -51.59 34.02
C PHE A 476 53.08 -52.31 35.29
N ASP A 477 54.26 -52.91 35.30
CA ASP A 477 54.91 -53.33 36.53
C ASP A 477 55.35 -52.13 37.39
N SER A 478 55.57 -52.39 38.68
CA SER A 478 56.07 -51.38 39.59
C SER A 478 57.38 -50.76 39.13
N GLY A 479 57.43 -49.44 39.04
CA GLY A 479 58.61 -48.67 38.58
C GLY A 479 58.96 -48.81 37.11
N LYS A 480 58.20 -49.52 36.31
CA LYS A 480 58.41 -49.68 34.86
C LYS A 480 57.48 -48.92 33.99
N ASP A 481 57.94 -48.66 32.75
CA ASP A 481 57.23 -47.93 31.67
C ASP A 481 56.86 -48.84 30.49
N VAL A 482 57.14 -50.13 30.56
CA VAL A 482 56.84 -51.10 29.52
C VAL A 482 55.42 -51.62 29.74
N LEU A 483 54.59 -51.54 28.70
CA LEU A 483 53.20 -52.00 28.73
C LEU A 483 53.17 -53.55 28.84
N LEU A 484 52.32 -54.02 29.75
CA LEU A 484 52.07 -55.48 29.93
C LEU A 484 51.00 -55.92 28.89
N GLN A 485 51.15 -57.27 28.51
CA GLN A 485 50.20 -57.85 27.54
C GLN A 485 48.73 -57.70 27.97
N LYS A 486 48.44 -57.89 29.27
CA LYS A 486 47.08 -57.71 29.83
C LYS A 486 46.54 -56.29 29.74
N GLY A 487 47.43 -55.29 29.58
CA GLY A 487 47.03 -53.86 29.43
C GLY A 487 46.64 -53.51 28.02
N TYR A 488 47.11 -54.19 27.00
CA TYR A 488 46.82 -53.92 25.59
C TYR A 488 45.34 -53.95 25.30
N ASP A 489 44.62 -54.99 25.76
CA ASP A 489 43.18 -55.14 25.54
C ASP A 489 42.38 -54.02 26.18
N ALA A 490 42.78 -53.57 27.38
CA ALA A 490 42.12 -52.48 28.08
C ALA A 490 42.27 -51.15 27.34
N ILE A 491 43.50 -50.83 26.91
CA ILE A 491 43.75 -49.58 26.14
C ILE A 491 43.05 -49.64 24.80
N GLN A 492 43.12 -50.80 24.09
CA GLN A 492 42.46 -50.90 22.76
C GLN A 492 40.95 -50.79 22.82
N LYS A 493 40.29 -51.43 23.80
CA LYS A 493 38.85 -51.31 24.02
C LYS A 493 38.46 -49.88 24.34
N THR A 494 39.23 -49.20 25.21
CA THR A 494 38.97 -47.81 25.57
C THR A 494 39.16 -46.87 24.37
N ALA A 495 40.26 -47.06 23.61
CA ALA A 495 40.53 -46.26 22.42
C ALA A 495 39.47 -46.46 21.31
N ALA A 496 39.08 -47.73 21.07
CA ALA A 496 38.01 -48.03 20.09
C ALA A 496 36.66 -47.40 20.48
N ALA A 497 36.30 -47.43 21.76
CA ALA A 497 35.10 -46.78 22.27
C ALA A 497 35.15 -45.23 22.10
N ILE A 498 36.35 -44.66 22.35
CA ILE A 498 36.55 -43.20 22.15
C ILE A 498 36.46 -42.85 20.66
N GLN A 499 37.13 -43.61 19.77
CA GLN A 499 37.08 -43.32 18.34
C GLN A 499 35.69 -43.48 17.74
N LEU A 500 34.93 -44.48 18.20
CA LEU A 500 33.55 -44.70 17.75
C LEU A 500 32.63 -43.56 18.17
N LYS A 501 32.74 -43.10 19.41
CA LYS A 501 31.83 -42.11 19.98
C LYS A 501 32.29 -40.66 19.75
N TYR A 502 33.59 -40.42 19.66
CA TYR A 502 34.21 -39.11 19.58
C TYR A 502 35.29 -39.03 18.48
N PRO A 503 34.98 -39.25 17.21
CA PRO A 503 35.96 -39.43 16.14
C PRO A 503 36.89 -38.22 15.93
N ASP A 504 36.41 -37.02 16.27
CA ASP A 504 37.16 -35.77 16.07
C ASP A 504 37.76 -35.15 17.33
N SER A 505 37.80 -35.93 18.41
CA SER A 505 38.36 -35.48 19.69
C SER A 505 39.88 -35.37 19.69
N LEU A 506 40.37 -34.46 20.54
CA LEU A 506 41.73 -34.40 20.99
C LEU A 506 41.83 -35.25 22.28
N ILE A 507 42.87 -36.05 22.40
CA ILE A 507 43.08 -36.97 23.53
C ILE A 507 44.39 -36.61 24.23
N ILE A 508 44.29 -36.24 25.50
CA ILE A 508 45.46 -36.07 26.39
C ILE A 508 45.60 -37.33 27.19
N ILE A 509 46.75 -37.98 27.08
CA ILE A 509 47.12 -39.18 27.84
C ILE A 509 47.86 -38.70 29.07
N ALA A 510 47.25 -38.85 30.25
CA ALA A 510 47.79 -38.34 31.51
C ALA A 510 48.25 -39.51 32.40
N GLY A 511 49.51 -39.56 32.71
CA GLY A 511 50.09 -40.53 33.61
C GLY A 511 50.13 -40.07 35.08
N HIS A 512 49.80 -40.95 35.99
CA HIS A 512 49.80 -40.70 37.43
C HIS A 512 50.50 -41.85 38.19
N THR A 513 51.13 -41.49 39.31
CA THR A 513 51.71 -42.43 40.24
C THR A 513 51.08 -42.30 41.62
N ASP A 514 51.44 -43.19 42.53
CA ASP A 514 51.25 -42.93 43.97
C ASP A 514 52.44 -42.11 44.50
N ASP A 515 52.45 -41.80 45.81
CA ASP A 515 53.45 -41.00 46.49
C ASP A 515 54.72 -41.76 46.92
N GLN A 516 54.82 -43.07 46.55
CA GLN A 516 55.99 -43.84 46.91
C GLN A 516 57.23 -43.44 46.10
N LYS A 517 58.35 -43.18 46.83
CA LYS A 517 59.60 -42.82 46.16
C LYS A 517 60.15 -44.01 45.39
N LEU A 518 60.71 -43.75 44.23
CA LEU A 518 61.34 -44.74 43.41
C LEU A 518 62.61 -45.26 44.12
N GLY A 519 62.88 -46.61 44.05
CA GLY A 519 64.00 -47.20 44.70
C GLY A 519 65.36 -46.73 44.14
N LYS A 520 66.45 -46.88 44.95
CA LYS A 520 67.84 -46.60 44.51
C LYS A 520 68.13 -47.39 43.24
N GLY A 521 68.52 -46.75 42.17
CA GLY A 521 68.79 -47.40 40.87
C GLY A 521 67.60 -47.50 39.94
N ALA A 522 66.50 -46.93 40.24
CA ALA A 522 65.35 -46.85 39.31
C ALA A 522 65.76 -46.16 38.02
N LYS A 523 65.16 -46.58 36.89
CA LYS A 523 65.35 -46.00 35.54
C LYS A 523 64.99 -44.51 35.50
N PHE A 524 64.03 -44.03 36.31
CA PHE A 524 63.49 -42.67 36.32
C PHE A 524 63.94 -41.95 37.60
N ALA A 525 64.24 -40.68 37.45
CA ALA A 525 64.70 -39.82 38.54
C ALA A 525 63.63 -39.55 39.58
N ASP A 526 62.35 -39.45 39.15
CA ASP A 526 61.21 -39.12 39.96
C ASP A 526 59.90 -39.65 39.40
N ASN A 527 58.81 -39.52 40.17
CA ASN A 527 57.47 -39.96 39.79
C ASN A 527 56.87 -39.17 38.58
N GLN A 528 57.33 -37.95 38.43
CA GLN A 528 56.93 -37.14 37.28
C GLN A 528 57.40 -37.71 35.95
N LYS A 529 58.71 -38.06 35.90
CA LYS A 529 59.31 -38.66 34.71
C LYS A 529 58.78 -40.05 34.44
N LEU A 530 58.55 -40.90 35.47
CA LEU A 530 57.90 -42.18 35.32
C LEU A 530 56.52 -42.10 34.77
N SER A 531 55.69 -41.18 35.28
CA SER A 531 54.32 -41.01 34.81
C SER A 531 54.26 -40.50 33.37
N LEU A 532 55.18 -39.61 32.98
CA LEU A 532 55.31 -39.16 31.60
C LEU A 532 55.70 -40.28 30.66
N ALA A 533 56.71 -41.10 31.03
CA ALA A 533 57.15 -42.24 30.22
C ALA A 533 56.05 -43.31 30.05
N ARG A 534 55.22 -43.51 31.06
CA ARG A 534 54.05 -44.38 30.98
C ARG A 534 52.98 -43.82 30.04
N ALA A 535 52.73 -42.55 30.11
CA ALA A 535 51.81 -41.87 29.18
C ALA A 535 52.31 -41.96 27.73
N GLN A 536 53.65 -41.83 27.54
CA GLN A 536 54.26 -41.96 26.22
C GLN A 536 54.14 -43.40 25.70
N ALA A 537 54.38 -44.40 26.52
CA ALA A 537 54.24 -45.82 26.11
C ALA A 537 52.77 -46.13 25.66
N VAL A 538 51.78 -45.55 26.32
CA VAL A 538 50.35 -45.65 25.89
C VAL A 538 50.12 -44.93 24.57
N MET A 539 50.66 -43.72 24.39
CA MET A 539 50.57 -43.02 23.14
C MET A 539 51.21 -43.82 21.98
N ASP A 540 52.41 -44.29 22.17
CA ASP A 540 53.14 -45.06 21.15
C ASP A 540 52.39 -46.34 20.73
N TYR A 541 51.72 -46.98 21.69
CA TYR A 541 50.85 -48.13 21.44
C TYR A 541 49.59 -47.70 20.63
N LEU A 542 48.94 -46.60 20.98
CA LEU A 542 47.75 -46.09 20.27
C LEU A 542 48.11 -45.72 18.82
N VAL A 543 49.23 -45.04 18.60
CA VAL A 543 49.70 -44.65 17.26
C VAL A 543 50.01 -45.89 16.42
N LYS A 544 50.70 -46.91 17.01
CA LYS A 544 51.00 -48.20 16.35
C LYS A 544 49.72 -48.92 15.91
N ASN A 545 48.58 -48.69 16.63
CA ASN A 545 47.29 -49.31 16.36
C ASN A 545 46.35 -48.36 15.59
N GLY A 546 46.89 -47.36 14.88
CA GLY A 546 46.15 -46.54 13.89
C GLY A 546 45.49 -45.29 14.42
N VAL A 547 45.74 -44.88 15.67
CA VAL A 547 45.23 -43.60 16.17
C VAL A 547 46.12 -42.47 15.64
N ASN A 548 45.50 -41.43 15.08
CA ASN A 548 46.23 -40.28 14.50
C ASN A 548 47.04 -39.55 15.59
N SER A 549 48.37 -39.54 15.45
CA SER A 549 49.29 -38.90 16.40
C SER A 549 49.03 -37.40 16.60
N GLN A 550 48.51 -36.70 15.59
CA GLN A 550 48.15 -35.26 15.69
C GLN A 550 47.00 -34.99 16.66
N LYS A 551 46.20 -36.00 16.97
CA LYS A 551 45.08 -35.91 17.93
C LYS A 551 45.51 -36.30 19.36
N LEU A 552 46.77 -36.75 19.56
CA LEU A 552 47.27 -37.24 20.82
C LEU A 552 48.31 -36.31 21.45
N SER A 553 48.28 -36.15 22.75
CA SER A 553 49.30 -35.49 23.53
C SER A 553 49.50 -36.20 24.86
N VAL A 554 50.69 -36.09 25.47
CA VAL A 554 51.02 -36.75 26.73
C VAL A 554 51.35 -35.76 27.83
N ILE A 555 50.98 -36.09 29.05
CA ILE A 555 51.34 -35.33 30.25
C ILE A 555 51.62 -36.31 31.40
N GLY A 556 52.66 -36.07 32.17
CA GLY A 556 52.94 -36.82 33.42
C GLY A 556 52.58 -35.90 34.60
N TYR A 557 51.76 -36.36 35.50
CA TYR A 557 51.43 -35.65 36.73
C TYR A 557 52.14 -36.18 37.96
N GLY A 558 52.90 -37.32 37.86
CA GLY A 558 53.45 -37.92 39.01
C GLY A 558 52.38 -38.19 40.09
N ASP A 559 52.71 -37.89 41.32
CA ASP A 559 51.83 -38.00 42.49
C ASP A 559 51.06 -36.75 42.84
N THR A 560 51.13 -35.70 42.00
CA THR A 560 50.56 -34.39 42.31
C THR A 560 49.03 -34.34 42.22
N LYS A 561 48.41 -35.35 41.55
CA LYS A 561 46.93 -35.39 41.37
C LYS A 561 46.36 -36.71 41.86
N PRO A 562 46.37 -37.01 43.18
CA PRO A 562 45.78 -38.22 43.73
C PRO A 562 44.24 -38.17 43.64
N ILE A 563 43.61 -39.31 43.37
CA ILE A 563 42.17 -39.52 43.42
C ILE A 563 41.71 -40.35 44.61
N ALA A 564 42.67 -40.86 45.38
CA ALA A 564 42.43 -41.63 46.60
C ALA A 564 43.57 -41.42 47.62
N ASP A 565 43.34 -41.82 48.87
CA ASP A 565 44.32 -41.67 49.96
C ASP A 565 45.53 -42.54 49.73
N ASN A 566 46.71 -41.96 49.59
CA ASN A 566 48.00 -42.66 49.43
C ASN A 566 48.43 -43.42 50.65
N LYS A 567 47.87 -43.20 51.83
CA LYS A 567 48.20 -43.95 53.07
C LYS A 567 47.74 -45.40 52.97
N THR A 568 46.75 -45.73 52.16
CA THR A 568 46.23 -47.08 52.02
C THR A 568 46.76 -47.76 50.75
N PRO A 569 47.04 -49.06 50.81
CA PRO A 569 47.46 -49.82 49.57
C PRO A 569 46.42 -49.69 48.44
N ALA A 570 45.13 -49.75 48.80
CA ALA A 570 44.06 -49.69 47.82
C ALA A 570 43.97 -48.28 47.22
N GLY A 571 44.24 -47.22 48.02
CA GLY A 571 44.28 -45.84 47.50
C GLY A 571 45.46 -45.60 46.58
N ARG A 572 46.66 -46.11 46.94
CA ARG A 572 47.86 -46.07 46.07
C ARG A 572 47.59 -46.75 44.71
N ALA A 573 46.95 -47.91 44.75
CA ALA A 573 46.60 -48.64 43.51
C ALA A 573 45.65 -47.81 42.59
N LYS A 574 44.70 -47.07 43.15
CA LYS A 574 43.83 -46.16 42.38
C LYS A 574 44.58 -44.94 41.81
N ASN A 575 45.60 -44.45 42.57
CA ASN A 575 46.41 -43.33 42.13
C ASN A 575 47.37 -43.71 41.01
N ARG A 576 47.88 -44.93 40.97
CA ARG A 576 48.63 -45.49 39.82
C ARG A 576 47.68 -45.77 38.67
N ARG A 577 47.53 -44.80 37.79
CA ARG A 577 46.58 -44.85 36.62
C ARG A 577 47.11 -44.12 35.43
N VAL A 578 46.51 -44.38 34.29
CA VAL A 578 46.62 -43.58 33.10
C VAL A 578 45.19 -43.10 32.75
N GLU A 579 45.02 -41.82 32.56
CA GLU A 579 43.77 -41.22 32.11
C GLU A 579 43.88 -40.81 30.64
N LEU A 580 42.83 -41.11 29.85
CA LEU A 580 42.63 -40.54 28.55
C LEU A 580 41.59 -39.44 28.67
N VAL A 581 42.03 -38.20 28.60
CA VAL A 581 41.17 -37.00 28.66
C VAL A 581 40.81 -36.64 27.23
N VAL A 582 39.55 -36.88 26.88
CA VAL A 582 39.00 -36.73 25.55
C VAL A 582 38.24 -35.40 25.51
N SER A 583 38.60 -34.49 24.62
CA SER A 583 37.97 -33.20 24.48
C SER A 583 37.71 -32.84 23.03
N GLY A 584 36.65 -32.09 22.76
CA GLY A 584 36.27 -31.64 21.43
C GLY A 584 35.01 -30.81 21.47
N VAL A 585 34.44 -30.64 20.29
CA VAL A 585 33.16 -29.96 20.12
C VAL A 585 32.23 -30.91 19.38
N MET A 586 31.06 -31.19 19.94
CA MET A 586 30.05 -32.03 19.30
C MET A 586 28.77 -31.24 19.02
N ASP A 587 28.02 -31.69 18.07
CA ASP A 587 26.64 -31.24 17.95
C ASP A 587 25.88 -31.69 19.19
N ALA A 588 25.17 -30.76 19.84
CA ALA A 588 24.42 -31.09 21.06
C ALA A 588 23.40 -32.18 20.73
N SER A 589 23.73 -33.42 21.11
CA SER A 589 22.83 -34.57 21.01
C SER A 589 21.79 -34.42 22.11
N THR A 590 20.64 -33.86 21.80
CA THR A 590 19.50 -33.73 22.72
C THR A 590 19.10 -35.08 23.30
N ASN A 591 19.19 -36.16 22.52
CA ASN A 591 18.87 -37.50 22.99
C ASN A 591 19.87 -38.01 24.04
N GLU A 592 21.17 -37.78 23.86
CA GLU A 592 22.16 -38.17 24.87
C GLU A 592 21.99 -37.41 26.17
N MET A 593 21.73 -36.09 26.10
CA MET A 593 21.44 -35.27 27.28
C MET A 593 20.18 -35.76 28.00
N ILE A 594 19.14 -36.14 27.23
CA ILE A 594 17.91 -36.72 27.78
C ILE A 594 18.19 -38.06 28.46
N ASP A 595 18.98 -38.95 27.84
CA ASP A 595 19.31 -40.26 28.39
C ASP A 595 20.19 -40.13 29.64
N GLU A 596 21.17 -39.22 29.66
CA GLU A 596 21.94 -38.86 30.84
C GLU A 596 21.03 -38.32 31.98
N GLY A 597 20.11 -37.42 31.63
CA GLY A 597 19.14 -36.88 32.58
C GLY A 597 18.21 -37.95 33.17
N LEU A 598 17.74 -38.88 32.35
CA LEU A 598 16.94 -40.03 32.81
C LEU A 598 17.74 -40.96 33.74
N MET A 599 19.03 -41.21 33.44
CA MET A 599 19.88 -41.96 34.32
C MET A 599 20.10 -41.26 35.68
N MET A 600 20.25 -39.94 35.66
CA MET A 600 20.34 -39.13 36.88
C MET A 600 19.03 -39.15 37.69
N MET A 601 17.87 -39.08 37.06
CA MET A 601 16.57 -39.25 37.72
C MET A 601 16.43 -40.61 38.40
N LYS A 602 16.82 -41.68 37.72
CA LYS A 602 16.86 -43.04 38.27
C LYS A 602 17.72 -43.12 39.53
N ASN A 603 18.80 -42.36 39.57
CA ASN A 603 19.71 -42.27 40.70
C ASN A 603 19.31 -41.22 41.75
N LYS A 604 18.06 -40.68 41.71
CA LYS A 604 17.53 -39.68 42.61
C LYS A 604 18.30 -38.34 42.59
N ARG A 605 19.03 -38.03 41.53
CA ARG A 605 19.81 -36.81 41.33
C ARG A 605 18.96 -35.79 40.51
N THR A 606 17.80 -35.44 41.02
CA THR A 606 16.78 -34.67 40.28
C THR A 606 17.25 -33.26 39.82
N ARG A 607 18.06 -32.54 40.63
CA ARG A 607 18.59 -31.23 40.24
C ARG A 607 19.58 -31.32 39.05
N GLU A 608 20.41 -32.33 39.03
CA GLU A 608 21.38 -32.56 37.96
C GLU A 608 20.68 -33.08 36.70
N ALA A 609 19.64 -33.88 36.86
CA ALA A 609 18.77 -34.31 35.76
C ALA A 609 18.07 -33.10 35.12
N LEU A 610 17.54 -32.19 35.92
CA LEU A 610 16.95 -30.95 35.44
C LEU A 610 17.95 -30.10 34.63
N ASP A 611 19.20 -29.96 35.12
CA ASP A 611 20.27 -29.27 34.35
C ASP A 611 20.52 -29.92 32.99
N ARG A 612 20.50 -31.26 32.90
CA ARG A 612 20.62 -31.97 31.62
C ARG A 612 19.45 -31.74 30.70
N PHE A 613 18.22 -31.79 31.21
CA PHE A 613 17.03 -31.51 30.40
C PHE A 613 16.99 -30.06 29.94
N LEU A 614 17.37 -29.08 30.78
CA LEU A 614 17.48 -27.70 30.39
C LEU A 614 18.54 -27.47 29.30
N LYS A 615 19.68 -28.16 29.37
CA LYS A 615 20.69 -28.16 28.29
C LYS A 615 20.17 -28.79 27.02
N ALA A 616 19.39 -29.88 27.13
CA ALA A 616 18.74 -30.49 25.99
C ALA A 616 17.71 -29.52 25.33
N ILE A 617 16.96 -28.75 26.14
CA ILE A 617 16.07 -27.71 25.68
C ILE A 617 16.85 -26.54 25.04
N GLU A 618 17.97 -26.16 25.61
CA GLU A 618 18.85 -25.13 25.03
C GLU A 618 19.41 -25.56 23.67
N ALA A 619 19.75 -26.83 23.53
CA ALA A 619 20.23 -27.42 22.29
C ALA A 619 19.12 -27.58 21.23
N ASP A 620 17.94 -28.02 21.65
CA ASP A 620 16.72 -28.12 20.80
C ASP A 620 15.50 -27.60 21.54
N SER A 621 15.17 -26.36 21.32
CA SER A 621 14.03 -25.67 21.95
C SER A 621 12.65 -26.19 21.55
N ARG A 622 12.58 -27.22 20.68
CA ARG A 622 11.33 -27.86 20.21
C ARG A 622 11.18 -29.29 20.70
N ASN A 623 12.12 -29.77 21.50
CA ASN A 623 12.09 -31.12 22.00
C ASN A 623 11.02 -31.32 23.08
N ALA A 624 9.85 -31.80 22.68
CA ALA A 624 8.71 -32.04 23.56
C ALA A 624 9.09 -32.93 24.76
N LYS A 625 9.90 -34.00 24.53
CA LYS A 625 10.36 -34.94 25.57
C LYS A 625 11.25 -34.24 26.62
N ALA A 626 12.13 -33.35 26.19
CA ALA A 626 12.98 -32.58 27.09
C ALA A 626 12.15 -31.62 27.98
N TYR A 627 11.17 -30.95 27.43
CA TYR A 627 10.25 -30.10 28.21
C TYR A 627 9.38 -30.92 29.18
N HIS A 628 8.87 -32.08 28.76
CA HIS A 628 8.11 -32.98 29.62
C HIS A 628 8.95 -33.37 30.84
N LEU A 629 10.16 -33.92 30.61
CA LEU A 629 11.05 -34.38 31.68
C LEU A 629 11.57 -33.24 32.58
N ALA A 630 11.79 -32.04 32.03
CA ALA A 630 12.09 -30.89 32.85
C ALA A 630 10.89 -30.50 33.74
N GLY A 631 9.68 -30.61 33.24
CA GLY A 631 8.44 -30.45 34.02
C GLY A 631 8.34 -31.45 35.17
N ASP A 632 8.65 -32.72 34.92
CA ASP A 632 8.68 -33.76 35.94
C ASP A 632 9.72 -33.46 37.04
N CYS A 633 10.92 -32.99 36.66
CA CYS A 633 11.92 -32.54 37.61
C CYS A 633 11.46 -31.34 38.44
N TYR A 634 10.85 -30.33 37.84
CA TYR A 634 10.27 -29.21 38.56
C TYR A 634 9.20 -29.64 39.55
N LEU A 635 8.34 -30.59 39.15
CA LEU A 635 7.30 -31.11 40.02
C LEU A 635 7.88 -31.82 41.23
N LEU A 636 8.89 -32.69 41.01
CA LEU A 636 9.60 -33.39 42.07
C LEU A 636 10.36 -32.43 43.02
N LEU A 637 10.77 -31.27 42.55
CA LEU A 637 11.42 -30.21 43.31
C LEU A 637 10.43 -29.23 43.97
N GLY A 638 9.12 -29.43 43.82
CA GLY A 638 8.04 -28.61 44.40
C GLY A 638 7.65 -27.38 43.59
N GLY A 639 8.23 -27.17 42.41
CA GLY A 639 7.97 -26.03 41.54
C GLY A 639 6.78 -26.26 40.59
N LYS A 640 5.54 -26.24 41.08
CA LYS A 640 4.34 -26.52 40.27
C LYS A 640 4.13 -25.59 39.09
N ASP A 641 4.41 -24.30 39.25
CA ASP A 641 4.22 -23.29 38.17
C ASP A 641 5.23 -23.49 37.04
N LEU A 642 6.49 -23.80 37.38
CA LEU A 642 7.55 -24.11 36.43
C LEU A 642 7.28 -25.43 35.70
N ALA A 643 6.73 -26.42 36.42
CA ALA A 643 6.27 -27.68 35.81
C ALA A 643 5.17 -27.42 34.81
N ALA A 644 4.13 -26.65 35.19
CA ALA A 644 3.03 -26.30 34.29
C ALA A 644 3.49 -25.53 33.04
N ALA A 645 4.42 -24.58 33.22
CA ALA A 645 5.02 -23.86 32.09
C ALA A 645 5.78 -24.80 31.15
N SER A 646 6.55 -25.73 31.68
CA SER A 646 7.28 -26.74 30.90
C SER A 646 6.34 -27.70 30.18
N TYR A 647 5.30 -28.18 30.83
CA TYR A 647 4.30 -29.06 30.23
C TYR A 647 3.49 -28.39 29.12
N ARG A 648 3.12 -27.12 29.27
CA ARG A 648 2.49 -26.35 28.17
C ARG A 648 3.40 -26.26 26.94
N LYS A 649 4.71 -26.07 27.15
CA LYS A 649 5.70 -26.10 26.06
C LYS A 649 5.85 -27.48 25.45
N ALA A 650 5.83 -28.55 26.26
CA ALA A 650 5.85 -29.91 25.76
C ALA A 650 4.64 -30.21 24.86
N LEU A 651 3.42 -29.84 25.30
CA LEU A 651 2.18 -30.00 24.52
C LEU A 651 2.18 -29.17 23.24
N LYS A 652 2.82 -28.00 23.23
CA LYS A 652 2.96 -27.20 22.01
C LYS A 652 3.69 -27.98 20.90
N TRP A 653 4.69 -28.80 21.25
CA TRP A 653 5.49 -29.57 20.30
C TRP A 653 5.04 -31.02 20.14
N ASN A 654 4.25 -31.54 21.09
CA ASN A 654 3.58 -32.82 21.03
C ASN A 654 2.13 -32.70 21.52
N PRO A 655 1.20 -32.21 20.67
CA PRO A 655 -0.20 -31.99 21.06
C PRO A 655 -0.98 -33.27 21.42
N THR A 656 -0.43 -34.45 21.09
CA THR A 656 -1.08 -35.75 21.30
C THR A 656 -0.83 -36.33 22.68
N ASP A 657 -0.04 -35.67 23.53
CA ASP A 657 0.23 -36.12 24.91
C ASP A 657 -0.99 -35.82 25.82
N THR A 658 -1.90 -36.80 25.84
CA THR A 658 -3.13 -36.69 26.61
C THR A 658 -2.90 -36.67 28.14
N ALA A 659 -1.83 -37.29 28.61
CA ALA A 659 -1.49 -37.34 30.04
C ALA A 659 -1.11 -35.95 30.56
N LEU A 660 -0.28 -35.21 29.83
CA LEU A 660 0.09 -33.85 30.17
C LEU A 660 -1.10 -32.90 30.07
N LYS A 661 -1.97 -33.08 29.08
CA LYS A 661 -3.17 -32.27 28.93
C LYS A 661 -4.07 -32.44 30.11
N THR A 662 -4.36 -33.68 30.52
CA THR A 662 -5.20 -33.98 31.68
C THR A 662 -4.62 -33.41 32.97
N TRP A 663 -3.29 -33.50 33.15
CA TRP A 663 -2.63 -32.92 34.32
C TRP A 663 -2.78 -31.40 34.37
N LEU A 664 -2.56 -30.72 33.24
CA LEU A 664 -2.69 -29.23 33.15
C LEU A 664 -4.13 -28.79 33.41
N ASP A 665 -5.10 -29.47 32.83
CA ASP A 665 -6.53 -29.15 33.03
C ASP A 665 -6.96 -29.29 34.52
N GLN A 666 -6.36 -30.27 35.22
CA GLN A 666 -6.64 -30.51 36.61
C GLN A 666 -5.90 -29.59 37.61
N TYR A 667 -4.62 -29.31 37.36
CA TYR A 667 -3.74 -28.67 38.34
C TYR A 667 -3.29 -27.27 37.97
N ALA A 668 -3.40 -26.88 36.71
CA ALA A 668 -2.98 -25.58 36.21
C ALA A 668 -3.77 -25.18 34.95
N PRO A 669 -5.10 -25.05 35.02
CA PRO A 669 -5.92 -24.69 33.87
C PRO A 669 -5.43 -23.39 33.26
N ALA A 670 -5.49 -23.29 31.93
CA ALA A 670 -5.12 -22.06 31.24
C ALA A 670 -6.04 -20.92 31.71
N PRO A 671 -5.51 -19.70 31.90
CA PRO A 671 -6.37 -18.55 32.17
C PRO A 671 -7.39 -18.43 31.03
N GLN A 672 -8.67 -18.37 31.39
CA GLN A 672 -9.73 -18.17 30.40
C GLN A 672 -9.43 -16.88 29.64
N PRO A 673 -9.57 -16.85 28.29
CA PRO A 673 -9.46 -15.61 27.56
C PRO A 673 -10.49 -14.64 28.14
N VAL A 674 -10.03 -13.52 28.65
CA VAL A 674 -10.90 -12.38 28.99
C VAL A 674 -11.51 -11.96 27.65
N LEU A 675 -12.78 -12.30 27.44
CA LEU A 675 -13.55 -11.82 26.31
C LEU A 675 -13.52 -10.29 26.39
N SER A 676 -12.78 -9.65 25.54
CA SER A 676 -12.90 -8.22 25.32
C SER A 676 -14.36 -7.94 24.99
N PRO A 677 -15.02 -6.98 25.61
CA PRO A 677 -16.41 -6.69 25.30
C PRO A 677 -16.50 -6.33 23.82
N SER A 678 -17.17 -7.17 23.06
CA SER A 678 -17.62 -6.85 21.70
C SER A 678 -18.53 -5.63 21.82
N ASN A 679 -18.23 -4.56 21.06
CA ASN A 679 -19.16 -3.46 20.84
C ASN A 679 -20.41 -3.99 20.14
N GLY A 680 -21.31 -4.51 20.90
CA GLY A 680 -22.65 -4.89 20.51
C GLY A 680 -23.56 -4.47 21.62
N THR A 681 -24.37 -3.49 21.36
CA THR A 681 -25.48 -3.05 22.22
C THR A 681 -26.35 -4.24 22.61
N ALA A 682 -26.17 -4.76 23.82
CA ALA A 682 -27.12 -5.64 24.48
C ALA A 682 -27.84 -4.86 25.57
N PRO A 683 -29.14 -5.07 25.77
CA PRO A 683 -29.93 -4.32 26.75
C PRO A 683 -29.45 -4.64 28.16
N LEU A 684 -29.32 -3.62 28.97
CA LEU A 684 -29.02 -3.69 30.39
C LEU A 684 -30.07 -4.56 31.11
N ALA A 685 -29.64 -5.64 31.74
CA ALA A 685 -30.42 -6.36 32.74
C ALA A 685 -30.58 -5.48 33.99
N PRO A 686 -31.71 -5.53 34.69
CA PRO A 686 -31.97 -4.64 35.79
C PRO A 686 -31.14 -5.00 37.02
N LEU A 687 -30.51 -3.98 37.62
CA LEU A 687 -29.84 -4.03 38.91
C LEU A 687 -30.82 -4.38 40.04
N PRO A 688 -30.42 -5.11 41.09
CA PRO A 688 -31.27 -5.39 42.23
C PRO A 688 -31.52 -4.13 43.07
N ALA A 689 -32.74 -4.01 43.53
CA ALA A 689 -33.25 -2.87 44.27
C ALA A 689 -32.55 -2.64 45.62
N LEU A 690 -32.18 -1.39 45.91
CA LEU A 690 -31.90 -0.87 47.23
C LEU A 690 -33.18 -0.30 47.86
N PRO A 691 -33.38 -0.33 49.20
CA PRO A 691 -34.67 -0.13 49.83
C PRO A 691 -35.06 1.34 50.04
N ASN A 692 -36.37 1.54 50.00
CA ASN A 692 -37.26 2.67 50.22
C ASN A 692 -36.83 3.89 51.03
N ALA A 693 -37.18 5.09 50.52
CA ALA A 693 -37.82 6.18 51.26
C ALA A 693 -38.51 7.18 50.29
N PRO A 694 -39.45 8.06 50.71
CA PRO A 694 -40.88 7.83 50.44
C PRO A 694 -41.51 8.82 49.44
N ALA A 695 -42.79 8.55 49.13
CA ALA A 695 -43.69 9.14 48.14
C ALA A 695 -43.95 10.66 48.21
N ASN A 696 -44.31 11.30 47.14
CA ASN A 696 -45.68 11.80 46.80
C ASN A 696 -45.69 12.66 45.49
N PRO A 697 -46.88 13.09 44.97
CA PRO A 697 -47.55 12.41 43.85
C PRO A 697 -47.97 13.35 42.68
N SER A 698 -48.75 12.80 41.74
CA SER A 698 -49.56 13.42 40.67
C SER A 698 -48.87 13.67 39.34
N GLY A 699 -49.36 13.37 38.18
CA GLY A 699 -50.69 12.94 37.75
C GLY A 699 -50.74 12.88 36.20
N SER A 700 -51.63 12.01 35.73
CA SER A 700 -52.41 12.04 34.47
C SER A 700 -51.76 11.65 33.13
N THR A 701 -52.05 10.45 32.67
CA THR A 701 -52.96 10.04 31.56
C THR A 701 -52.66 10.49 30.13
N SER A 702 -52.38 9.52 29.21
CA SER A 702 -53.30 8.96 28.19
C SER A 702 -52.57 8.03 27.23
N GLN A 703 -52.98 6.83 27.22
CA GLN A 703 -53.55 5.88 26.22
C GLN A 703 -53.06 6.01 24.76
N ALA A 704 -52.48 4.95 24.29
CA ALA A 704 -52.44 4.03 23.17
C ALA A 704 -53.32 4.33 21.90
N PRO A 705 -53.20 3.61 20.75
CA PRO A 705 -52.85 2.18 20.57
C PRO A 705 -51.97 1.87 19.33
N ALA A 706 -51.53 0.60 19.28
CA ALA A 706 -50.94 -0.08 18.14
C ALA A 706 -51.97 -0.51 17.08
N PRO A 707 -51.56 -0.88 15.87
CA PRO A 707 -51.81 -2.25 15.41
C PRO A 707 -50.69 -2.95 14.63
N SER A 708 -50.48 -4.22 14.97
CA SER A 708 -50.53 -5.51 14.27
C SER A 708 -49.90 -5.64 12.86
N SER A 709 -48.89 -6.48 12.80
CA SER A 709 -48.63 -7.74 12.08
C SER A 709 -49.01 -7.87 10.60
N GLN A 710 -48.06 -8.28 9.78
CA GLN A 710 -48.08 -9.59 9.10
C GLN A 710 -46.81 -9.83 8.28
N ALA A 711 -46.23 -11.01 8.51
CA ALA A 711 -45.14 -11.59 7.79
C ALA A 711 -45.64 -12.27 6.50
N SER A 712 -44.88 -12.18 5.40
CA SER A 712 -45.00 -13.10 4.26
C SER A 712 -43.62 -13.58 3.82
N ALA A 713 -43.52 -14.92 3.69
CA ALA A 713 -42.34 -15.66 3.32
C ALA A 713 -41.96 -15.55 1.83
N PRO A 714 -40.71 -15.82 1.44
CA PRO A 714 -40.27 -15.82 0.06
C PRO A 714 -40.53 -17.18 -0.64
N PRO A 715 -40.72 -17.21 -1.98
CA PRO A 715 -40.94 -18.43 -2.73
C PRO A 715 -39.62 -19.15 -3.10
N PRO A 716 -39.65 -20.42 -3.51
CA PRO A 716 -38.47 -21.29 -3.67
C PRO A 716 -37.76 -21.11 -5.00
N ALA A 717 -36.46 -21.43 -4.96
CA ALA A 717 -35.53 -21.38 -6.08
C ALA A 717 -35.79 -22.43 -7.16
N VAL A 718 -35.65 -22.03 -8.43
CA VAL A 718 -35.67 -22.90 -9.62
C VAL A 718 -34.22 -23.22 -10.02
N PRO A 719 -33.85 -24.45 -10.37
CA PRO A 719 -32.50 -24.80 -10.76
C PRO A 719 -32.22 -24.43 -12.23
N THR A 720 -31.13 -23.70 -12.45
CA THR A 720 -30.64 -23.36 -13.79
C THR A 720 -29.60 -24.38 -14.24
N GLN A 721 -29.84 -25.01 -15.38
CA GLN A 721 -28.93 -25.90 -16.10
C GLN A 721 -27.73 -25.14 -16.67
N VAL A 722 -26.55 -25.74 -16.52
CA VAL A 722 -25.28 -25.31 -17.12
C VAL A 722 -25.19 -25.88 -18.55
N PRO A 723 -24.90 -25.10 -19.58
CA PRO A 723 -24.54 -25.67 -20.92
C PRO A 723 -23.03 -26.00 -20.97
N ALA A 724 -22.76 -27.13 -21.63
CA ALA A 724 -21.44 -27.70 -21.87
C ALA A 724 -20.56 -26.84 -22.78
N ALA A 725 -19.24 -26.88 -22.55
CA ALA A 725 -18.22 -26.23 -23.33
C ALA A 725 -18.01 -26.93 -24.70
N PRO A 726 -17.71 -26.19 -25.79
CA PRO A 726 -17.28 -26.78 -27.07
C PRO A 726 -15.78 -27.12 -27.04
N GLY A 727 -15.47 -28.27 -27.66
CA GLY A 727 -14.14 -28.83 -27.80
C GLY A 727 -13.24 -28.09 -28.81
N PRO A 728 -11.95 -28.42 -28.86
CA PRO A 728 -10.95 -27.67 -29.62
C PRO A 728 -10.98 -27.97 -31.13
N VAL A 729 -10.77 -26.90 -31.92
CA VAL A 729 -10.61 -26.93 -33.38
C VAL A 729 -9.14 -27.18 -33.73
N PRO A 730 -8.81 -28.01 -34.74
CA PRO A 730 -7.42 -28.29 -35.10
C PRO A 730 -6.78 -27.14 -35.89
N VAL A 731 -5.49 -26.93 -35.64
CA VAL A 731 -4.62 -26.01 -36.36
C VAL A 731 -4.13 -26.72 -37.62
N GLU A 732 -4.44 -26.19 -38.81
CA GLU A 732 -3.72 -26.48 -40.04
C GLU A 732 -2.57 -25.48 -40.24
N ALA A 733 -1.42 -26.08 -40.55
CA ALA A 733 -0.21 -25.37 -40.91
C ALA A 733 -0.28 -24.90 -42.36
N ASN A 734 0.10 -23.63 -42.58
CA ASN A 734 0.87 -23.18 -43.76
C ASN A 734 1.58 -21.87 -43.41
#